data_95c77a9946eea1d3a0b4ede2740d0d85
#
_entry.id   95c77a9946eea1d3a0b4ede2740d0d85
#
_cell.length_a   1.000
_cell.length_b   1.000
_cell.length_c   1.000
_cell.angle_alpha   90.00
_cell.angle_beta   90.00
_cell.angle_gamma   90.00
#
_symmetry.space_group_name_H-M   'P 1'
#
loop_
_entity.id
_entity.type
_entity.pdbx_description
1 polymer ?
#
loop_
_entity_poly.entity_id
_entity_poly.type
_entity_poly.pdbx_seq_one_letter_code
_entity_poly.pdbx_strand_id
1 'polypeptide(L)'
;MLFPRCYRNLWSVFAVLGVWCASSSASPAQNPAAEARSEAAACREDDSGLKLPPGFCATIFADGIGHARHLAVAPNGVVYVNTWSGRYYGNDTPHTGGFLVALQDTTGAGKADLNQRFGETVQSGGAGGTGIGLYKGGLFAEINDKIVRYSLPAGSLVPRGPAVPVVTGLPLGGDHPMHPFTIDGEGSLYIDVATATNACQAQNRTAKSAGIDPCTELETRGGIWRYDASKTNQTFSPSGRFATGIRNAEGFGSDPAGRLFVTQHGRDQLHANWPDLYRPEEEATQPAETLLRLSQGGDYGWPECYYDAVQGKLVLAPEYGGDGGKKVGPCATKIAPIAAFPAHWAPNAMALYEKQQFPTRYRHGVFIAFHGSWDRAPYPQGGYSVVFQALAGDHASGQCEIFADGFAGAVKSPGQAEHRPSGLAVGPDGSLFVSDDMRGRIYRIVYRGGPGAEGGATKFTPCPSASAPAGNVSADDAKPPEGTHPDAGAAADTAGLPVPDGATKEMVALGDRIYHGQVGGATCTGCHGANAKGTPLGPDLTDTQWLWSDGSYAAIAKTITAGVPQPKQYRSAMPPMGGAQLTSDQVSALAAYIWGLSHRSAATSSTPNTSSSTVAVPLKLADAPAGRQLGGNTTVIRHEVRAILP
;
A
#
# COMPACT_ATOMS: atom_id res chain seq x y z
N MET A 1 -8.01 -73.23 -18.87
CA MET A 1 -9.07 -74.20 -19.16
C MET A 1 -10.38 -73.47 -19.41
N LEU A 2 -10.84 -73.65 -20.64
CA LEU A 2 -12.24 -73.63 -21.14
C LEU A 2 -12.97 -72.27 -21.27
N PHE A 3 -12.90 -71.71 -22.46
CA PHE A 3 -14.07 -71.18 -23.22
C PHE A 3 -15.09 -72.35 -23.50
N PRO A 4 -16.36 -72.14 -23.87
CA PRO A 4 -16.85 -71.30 -25.00
C PRO A 4 -18.32 -70.77 -24.79
N ARG A 5 -19.03 -70.04 -25.59
CA ARG A 5 -19.41 -70.03 -27.00
C ARG A 5 -20.50 -69.01 -27.28
N CYS A 6 -20.43 -68.45 -28.48
CA CYS A 6 -21.42 -67.66 -29.20
C CYS A 6 -22.84 -68.24 -29.28
N TYR A 7 -23.86 -67.36 -29.46
CA TYR A 7 -24.98 -67.59 -30.36
C TYR A 7 -25.39 -66.29 -31.11
N ARG A 8 -25.36 -66.38 -32.41
CA ARG A 8 -25.99 -65.47 -33.38
C ARG A 8 -27.45 -65.81 -33.51
N ASN A 9 -28.37 -64.88 -33.68
CA ASN A 9 -29.48 -65.01 -34.59
C ASN A 9 -29.99 -63.65 -35.12
N LEU A 10 -30.27 -63.69 -36.36
CA LEU A 10 -30.61 -62.78 -37.43
C LEU A 10 -32.09 -62.33 -37.40
N TRP A 11 -32.29 -61.17 -38.13
CA TRP A 11 -33.50 -60.75 -38.90
C TRP A 11 -34.62 -60.06 -38.09
N SER A 12 -34.91 -58.75 -38.36
CA SER A 12 -35.86 -58.32 -39.43
C SER A 12 -35.84 -56.82 -39.59
N VAL A 13 -35.85 -56.38 -40.85
CA VAL A 13 -35.94 -55.01 -41.35
C VAL A 13 -37.38 -54.52 -41.21
N PHE A 14 -37.61 -53.37 -40.63
CA PHE A 14 -38.75 -52.50 -40.91
C PHE A 14 -38.26 -51.04 -41.06
N ALA A 15 -38.38 -50.58 -42.30
CA ALA A 15 -38.19 -49.17 -42.63
C ALA A 15 -39.42 -48.37 -42.19
N VAL A 16 -39.23 -47.40 -41.25
CA VAL A 16 -40.24 -46.37 -40.99
C VAL A 16 -39.60 -45.03 -41.37
N LEU A 17 -40.10 -44.42 -42.39
CA LEU A 17 -39.83 -43.04 -42.80
C LEU A 17 -40.44 -42.10 -41.72
N GLY A 18 -39.60 -41.63 -40.82
CA GLY A 18 -39.94 -40.55 -39.88
C GLY A 18 -39.54 -39.21 -40.47
N VAL A 19 -40.52 -38.38 -40.82
CA VAL A 19 -40.33 -36.98 -41.17
C VAL A 19 -39.79 -36.24 -39.92
N TRP A 20 -38.52 -35.81 -39.97
CA TRP A 20 -37.95 -34.93 -38.98
C TRP A 20 -38.38 -33.49 -39.25
N CYS A 21 -39.38 -33.00 -38.51
CA CYS A 21 -39.57 -31.56 -38.33
C CYS A 21 -38.44 -31.02 -37.44
N ALA A 22 -37.44 -30.36 -38.04
CA ALA A 22 -36.47 -29.59 -37.32
C ALA A 22 -37.16 -28.34 -36.77
N SER A 23 -37.63 -28.42 -35.54
CA SER A 23 -37.98 -27.25 -34.74
C SER A 23 -36.67 -26.58 -34.27
N SER A 24 -36.23 -25.59 -35.04
CA SER A 24 -35.21 -24.64 -34.59
C SER A 24 -35.80 -23.81 -33.42
N SER A 25 -35.54 -24.24 -32.18
CA SER A 25 -35.73 -23.41 -31.02
C SER A 25 -34.66 -22.32 -31.04
N ALA A 26 -35.00 -21.16 -31.61
CA ALA A 26 -34.20 -19.95 -31.40
C ALA A 26 -34.21 -19.65 -29.89
N SER A 27 -33.07 -19.75 -29.24
CA SER A 27 -32.90 -19.20 -27.89
C SER A 27 -33.24 -17.72 -27.92
N PRO A 28 -34.07 -17.21 -26.99
CA PRO A 28 -34.38 -15.80 -26.98
C PRO A 28 -33.07 -15.03 -26.76
N ALA A 29 -32.77 -14.09 -27.66
CA ALA A 29 -31.68 -13.17 -27.51
C ALA A 29 -31.85 -12.42 -26.16
N GLN A 30 -30.93 -12.63 -25.25
CA GLN A 30 -30.94 -11.91 -23.99
C GLN A 30 -30.85 -10.41 -24.29
N ASN A 31 -31.79 -9.65 -23.76
CA ASN A 31 -31.86 -8.20 -23.96
C ASN A 31 -30.87 -7.52 -23.00
N PRO A 32 -29.75 -6.95 -23.47
CA PRO A 32 -28.74 -6.35 -22.60
C PRO A 32 -29.27 -5.21 -21.71
N ALA A 33 -30.36 -4.57 -22.12
CA ALA A 33 -31.02 -3.55 -21.32
C ALA A 33 -31.84 -4.14 -20.15
N ALA A 34 -32.31 -5.40 -20.26
CA ALA A 34 -33.01 -6.10 -19.20
C ALA A 34 -32.03 -6.64 -18.16
N GLU A 35 -30.86 -7.12 -18.58
CA GLU A 35 -29.77 -7.52 -17.67
C GLU A 35 -29.25 -6.32 -16.87
N ALA A 36 -28.94 -5.19 -17.53
CA ALA A 36 -28.52 -3.97 -16.87
C ALA A 36 -29.55 -3.42 -15.85
N ARG A 37 -30.85 -3.56 -16.15
CA ARG A 37 -31.92 -3.18 -15.22
C ARG A 37 -32.06 -4.14 -14.03
N SER A 38 -31.80 -5.43 -14.22
CA SER A 38 -31.83 -6.40 -13.12
C SER A 38 -30.61 -6.27 -12.20
N GLU A 39 -29.44 -5.98 -12.76
CA GLU A 39 -28.21 -5.70 -12.00
C GLU A 39 -28.33 -4.40 -11.18
N ALA A 40 -28.85 -3.32 -11.80
CA ALA A 40 -29.09 -2.06 -11.10
C ALA A 40 -30.12 -2.20 -9.95
N ALA A 41 -31.09 -3.11 -10.08
CA ALA A 41 -32.05 -3.40 -9.02
C ALA A 41 -31.44 -4.23 -7.88
N ALA A 42 -30.45 -5.09 -8.19
CA ALA A 42 -29.77 -5.91 -7.20
C ALA A 42 -28.78 -5.13 -6.31
N CYS A 43 -28.25 -4.01 -6.80
CA CYS A 43 -27.24 -3.19 -6.12
C CYS A 43 -27.75 -1.80 -5.70
N ARG A 44 -29.01 -1.70 -5.28
CA ARG A 44 -29.63 -0.40 -4.86
C ARG A 44 -28.90 0.29 -3.69
N GLU A 45 -28.10 -0.45 -2.93
CA GLU A 45 -27.36 0.02 -1.76
C GLU A 45 -25.89 0.31 -2.07
N ASP A 46 -25.45 0.13 -3.33
CA ASP A 46 -24.07 0.41 -3.73
C ASP A 46 -23.84 1.92 -3.76
N ASP A 47 -23.06 2.38 -2.81
CA ASP A 47 -22.63 3.76 -2.65
C ASP A 47 -21.09 3.89 -2.71
N SER A 48 -20.41 2.81 -3.09
CA SER A 48 -18.97 2.70 -3.03
C SER A 48 -18.23 3.48 -4.11
N GLY A 49 -18.83 3.62 -5.29
CA GLY A 49 -18.19 4.12 -6.50
C GLY A 49 -17.20 3.14 -7.14
N LEU A 50 -17.09 1.92 -6.61
CA LEU A 50 -16.19 0.90 -7.16
C LEU A 50 -16.72 0.30 -8.46
N LYS A 51 -15.80 -0.11 -9.32
CA LYS A 51 -16.08 -0.88 -10.52
C LYS A 51 -15.85 -2.35 -10.21
N LEU A 52 -16.92 -3.14 -10.24
CA LEU A 52 -16.94 -4.56 -9.89
C LEU A 52 -17.41 -5.42 -11.07
N PRO A 53 -17.11 -6.72 -11.08
CA PRO A 53 -17.71 -7.65 -12.03
C PRO A 53 -19.24 -7.72 -11.88
N PRO A 54 -19.97 -8.10 -12.94
CA PRO A 54 -21.43 -8.24 -12.88
C PRO A 54 -21.92 -9.10 -11.73
N GLY A 55 -22.98 -8.64 -11.05
CA GLY A 55 -23.59 -9.30 -9.90
C GLY A 55 -22.92 -9.03 -8.56
N PHE A 56 -21.80 -8.33 -8.53
CA PHE A 56 -21.19 -7.86 -7.28
C PHE A 56 -21.67 -6.46 -6.94
N CYS A 57 -21.80 -6.19 -5.65
CA CYS A 57 -22.17 -4.89 -5.08
C CYS A 57 -21.23 -4.55 -3.94
N ALA A 58 -20.93 -3.28 -3.77
CA ALA A 58 -20.14 -2.80 -2.63
C ALA A 58 -20.88 -1.72 -1.85
N THR A 59 -20.70 -1.72 -0.54
CA THR A 59 -21.17 -0.65 0.34
C THR A 59 -19.99 -0.04 1.09
N ILE A 60 -20.10 1.24 1.42
CA ILE A 60 -19.20 1.87 2.40
C ILE A 60 -19.63 1.36 3.77
N PHE A 61 -18.87 0.37 4.30
CA PHE A 61 -19.15 -0.26 5.60
C PHE A 61 -18.84 0.68 6.76
N ALA A 62 -17.74 1.41 6.69
CA ALA A 62 -17.35 2.46 7.63
C ALA A 62 -16.48 3.49 6.92
N ASP A 63 -16.40 4.71 7.46
CA ASP A 63 -15.60 5.81 6.89
C ASP A 63 -14.94 6.64 7.99
N GLY A 64 -13.79 7.27 7.67
CA GLY A 64 -13.12 8.20 8.56
C GLY A 64 -12.53 7.58 9.84
N ILE A 65 -12.16 6.29 9.81
CA ILE A 65 -11.67 5.59 11.02
C ILE A 65 -10.16 5.70 11.25
N GLY A 66 -9.45 6.59 10.54
CA GLY A 66 -7.98 6.73 10.59
C GLY A 66 -7.30 5.92 9.49
N HIS A 67 -5.98 5.73 9.57
CA HIS A 67 -5.23 4.98 8.56
C HIS A 67 -5.52 3.47 8.67
N ALA A 68 -6.64 3.04 8.08
CA ALA A 68 -7.10 1.65 8.15
C ALA A 68 -6.19 0.73 7.34
N ARG A 69 -5.31 0.01 8.04
CA ARG A 69 -4.38 -0.96 7.43
C ARG A 69 -5.05 -2.35 7.36
N HIS A 70 -4.47 -3.37 7.97
CA HIS A 70 -5.06 -4.70 7.95
C HIS A 70 -6.31 -4.81 8.83
N LEU A 71 -7.14 -5.79 8.51
CA LEU A 71 -8.38 -6.05 9.21
C LEU A 71 -8.62 -7.56 9.38
N ALA A 72 -9.38 -7.91 10.40
CA ALA A 72 -9.79 -9.28 10.69
C ALA A 72 -11.27 -9.32 11.04
N VAL A 73 -12.01 -10.30 10.52
CA VAL A 73 -13.45 -10.43 10.76
C VAL A 73 -13.72 -11.63 11.67
N ALA A 74 -14.36 -11.36 12.80
CA ALA A 74 -14.73 -12.40 13.75
C ALA A 74 -15.94 -13.23 13.28
N PRO A 75 -16.14 -14.45 13.81
CA PRO A 75 -17.29 -15.28 13.45
C PRO A 75 -18.66 -14.65 13.71
N ASN A 76 -18.76 -13.68 14.62
CA ASN A 76 -19.96 -12.90 14.90
C ASN A 76 -20.12 -11.66 14.02
N GLY A 77 -19.30 -11.48 12.99
CA GLY A 77 -19.36 -10.38 12.04
C GLY A 77 -18.69 -9.08 12.48
N VAL A 78 -18.08 -9.02 13.65
CA VAL A 78 -17.29 -7.85 14.09
C VAL A 78 -16.01 -7.75 13.23
N VAL A 79 -15.79 -6.59 12.65
CA VAL A 79 -14.59 -6.25 11.87
C VAL A 79 -13.62 -5.49 12.77
N TYR A 80 -12.46 -6.05 13.01
CA TYR A 80 -11.37 -5.42 13.74
C TYR A 80 -10.37 -4.83 12.76
N VAL A 81 -9.96 -3.60 12.98
CA VAL A 81 -9.05 -2.84 12.09
C VAL A 81 -7.89 -2.30 12.90
N ASN A 82 -6.67 -2.51 12.41
CA ASN A 82 -5.51 -1.79 12.90
C ASN A 82 -5.41 -0.48 12.11
N THR A 83 -5.60 0.64 12.78
CA THR A 83 -5.46 1.97 12.20
C THR A 83 -4.10 2.51 12.61
N TRP A 84 -3.11 2.23 11.79
CA TRP A 84 -1.76 2.64 12.07
C TRP A 84 -1.64 4.15 12.23
N SER A 85 -1.16 4.57 13.41
CA SER A 85 -0.84 5.96 13.70
C SER A 85 0.67 6.08 13.81
N GLY A 86 1.34 6.17 12.74
CA GLY A 86 2.74 6.18 12.89
C GLY A 86 3.51 6.91 11.82
N ARG A 87 4.73 6.61 11.86
CA ARG A 87 5.88 7.17 11.18
C ARG A 87 5.73 7.39 9.68
N TYR A 88 4.95 6.56 8.99
CA TYR A 88 4.78 6.57 7.53
C TYR A 88 3.86 7.69 7.04
N TYR A 89 2.85 8.02 7.84
CA TYR A 89 1.94 9.12 7.59
C TYR A 89 2.15 10.16 8.67
N GLY A 90 3.18 10.98 8.56
CA GLY A 90 3.60 11.97 9.56
C GLY A 90 2.53 12.94 10.07
N ASN A 91 1.27 12.74 9.67
CA ASN A 91 0.09 13.51 10.03
C ASN A 91 -0.88 12.75 10.94
N ASP A 92 -0.53 11.58 11.41
CA ASP A 92 -1.45 10.81 12.23
C ASP A 92 -1.50 11.37 13.64
N THR A 93 -2.64 11.97 13.97
CA THR A 93 -2.91 12.40 15.34
C THR A 93 -3.38 11.20 16.15
N PRO A 94 -2.90 11.06 17.42
CA PRO A 94 -3.39 10.00 18.28
C PRO A 94 -4.90 10.01 18.37
N HIS A 95 -5.54 8.89 18.07
CA HIS A 95 -6.98 8.76 18.18
C HIS A 95 -7.38 8.53 19.64
N THR A 96 -8.21 9.40 20.19
CA THR A 96 -8.78 9.20 21.52
C THR A 96 -9.48 7.83 21.60
N GLY A 97 -9.14 7.03 22.60
CA GLY A 97 -9.69 5.68 22.78
C GLY A 97 -8.87 4.55 22.18
N GLY A 98 -7.75 4.86 21.53
CA GLY A 98 -6.84 3.86 20.97
C GLY A 98 -6.86 3.78 19.44
N PHE A 99 -5.89 3.06 18.88
CA PHE A 99 -5.74 2.96 17.42
C PHE A 99 -6.35 1.68 16.83
N LEU A 100 -6.79 0.72 17.64
CA LEU A 100 -7.58 -0.40 17.17
C LEU A 100 -9.06 -0.03 17.14
N VAL A 101 -9.78 -0.47 16.11
CA VAL A 101 -11.19 -0.18 15.90
C VAL A 101 -11.97 -1.49 15.77
N ALA A 102 -13.10 -1.60 16.47
CA ALA A 102 -14.10 -2.64 16.29
C ALA A 102 -15.34 -2.04 15.64
N LEU A 103 -15.77 -2.63 14.54
CA LEU A 103 -16.93 -2.22 13.74
C LEU A 103 -17.93 -3.38 13.67
N GLN A 104 -19.21 -3.10 13.79
CA GLN A 104 -20.24 -4.11 13.64
C GLN A 104 -21.46 -3.55 12.94
N ASP A 105 -22.05 -4.32 12.05
CA ASP A 105 -23.39 -4.13 11.50
C ASP A 105 -24.36 -5.03 12.29
N THR A 106 -25.14 -4.43 13.20
CA THR A 106 -26.15 -5.14 13.99
C THR A 106 -27.50 -5.18 13.32
N THR A 107 -27.70 -4.35 12.31
CA THR A 107 -28.98 -4.17 11.60
C THR A 107 -29.12 -5.01 10.35
N GLY A 108 -27.99 -5.51 9.81
CA GLY A 108 -27.96 -6.20 8.52
C GLY A 108 -28.02 -5.26 7.31
N ALA A 109 -27.82 -3.95 7.52
CA ALA A 109 -27.86 -2.95 6.45
C ALA A 109 -26.60 -2.94 5.56
N GLY A 110 -25.59 -3.74 5.88
CA GLY A 110 -24.30 -3.73 5.17
C GLY A 110 -23.38 -2.58 5.55
N LYS A 111 -23.72 -1.85 6.62
CA LYS A 111 -22.98 -0.71 7.17
C LYS A 111 -22.81 -0.87 8.68
N ALA A 112 -21.66 -0.50 9.21
CA ALA A 112 -21.41 -0.55 10.63
C ALA A 112 -22.24 0.52 11.35
N ASP A 113 -23.08 0.10 12.28
CA ASP A 113 -23.83 0.96 13.21
C ASP A 113 -23.16 1.03 14.60
N LEU A 114 -22.21 0.14 14.87
CA LEU A 114 -21.32 0.22 16.02
C LEU A 114 -19.87 0.46 15.58
N ASN A 115 -19.24 1.46 16.22
CA ASN A 115 -17.83 1.80 16.02
C ASN A 115 -17.23 2.11 17.39
N GLN A 116 -16.29 1.29 17.84
CA GLN A 116 -15.62 1.47 19.13
C GLN A 116 -14.11 1.33 18.99
N ARG A 117 -13.38 2.33 19.49
CA ARG A 117 -11.92 2.27 19.60
C ARG A 117 -11.50 1.59 20.88
N PHE A 118 -10.32 0.97 20.84
CA PHE A 118 -9.68 0.32 21.99
C PHE A 118 -8.16 0.19 21.76
N GLY A 119 -7.48 -0.32 22.76
CA GLY A 119 -6.03 -0.49 22.74
C GLY A 119 -5.29 0.72 23.29
N GLU A 120 -3.99 0.74 23.06
CA GLU A 120 -3.12 1.81 23.56
C GLU A 120 -3.35 3.08 22.74
N THR A 121 -3.29 4.24 23.41
CA THR A 121 -3.21 5.55 22.76
C THR A 121 -1.78 6.04 22.88
N VAL A 122 -1.17 6.43 21.77
CA VAL A 122 0.20 6.93 21.77
C VAL A 122 0.21 8.39 21.36
N GLN A 123 1.00 9.18 22.08
CA GLN A 123 0.99 10.64 21.91
C GLN A 123 1.78 11.15 20.72
N SER A 124 2.65 10.37 20.12
CA SER A 124 3.36 10.73 18.87
C SER A 124 4.19 9.57 18.30
N GLY A 125 4.08 9.40 17.03
CA GLY A 125 5.16 8.93 16.15
C GLY A 125 5.72 7.53 16.34
N GLY A 126 5.04 6.57 16.97
CA GLY A 126 5.70 5.29 17.17
C GLY A 126 4.85 4.08 17.46
N ALA A 127 3.58 4.25 17.71
CA ALA A 127 2.73 3.10 18.00
C ALA A 127 1.68 2.94 16.91
N GLY A 128 1.26 1.79 16.76
CA GLY A 128 0.41 1.35 15.70
C GLY A 128 1.13 0.23 14.96
N GLY A 129 0.50 -0.27 13.98
CA GLY A 129 1.04 -1.35 13.17
C GLY A 129 0.09 -1.74 12.07
N THR A 130 0.55 -2.64 11.22
CA THR A 130 -0.23 -3.16 10.11
C THR A 130 -0.97 -4.43 10.52
N GLY A 131 -0.27 -5.33 11.21
CA GLY A 131 -0.76 -6.67 11.48
C GLY A 131 -1.92 -6.71 12.47
N ILE A 132 -2.95 -7.52 12.15
CA ILE A 132 -4.06 -7.88 13.02
C ILE A 132 -4.57 -9.27 12.65
N GLY A 133 -4.98 -10.07 13.64
CA GLY A 133 -5.48 -11.42 13.39
C GLY A 133 -6.26 -11.99 14.57
N LEU A 134 -7.01 -13.05 14.32
CA LEU A 134 -7.82 -13.75 15.31
C LEU A 134 -7.35 -15.20 15.46
N TYR A 135 -7.17 -15.64 16.69
CA TYR A 135 -6.84 -17.05 16.97
C TYR A 135 -7.36 -17.46 18.34
N LYS A 136 -8.13 -18.55 18.40
CA LYS A 136 -8.65 -19.18 19.63
C LYS A 136 -9.20 -18.20 20.68
N GLY A 137 -10.09 -17.29 20.26
CA GLY A 137 -10.72 -16.31 21.14
C GLY A 137 -9.79 -15.16 21.58
N GLY A 138 -8.63 -15.03 20.98
CA GLY A 138 -7.74 -13.90 21.11
C GLY A 138 -7.74 -13.02 19.86
N LEU A 139 -7.66 -11.71 20.05
CA LEU A 139 -7.33 -10.75 19.02
C LEU A 139 -5.85 -10.38 19.15
N PHE A 140 -5.10 -10.60 18.09
CA PHE A 140 -3.69 -10.29 18.00
C PHE A 140 -3.52 -9.00 17.19
N ALA A 141 -2.62 -8.12 17.63
CA ALA A 141 -2.32 -6.88 16.92
C ALA A 141 -0.83 -6.54 17.01
N GLU A 142 -0.31 -6.00 15.92
CA GLU A 142 1.00 -5.36 15.92
C GLU A 142 0.90 -4.01 16.63
N ILE A 143 1.80 -3.77 17.56
CA ILE A 143 1.94 -2.50 18.27
C ILE A 143 3.43 -2.18 18.38
N ASN A 144 3.90 -1.24 17.56
CA ASN A 144 5.29 -0.81 17.58
C ASN A 144 6.25 -2.01 17.39
N ASP A 145 7.12 -2.32 18.35
CA ASP A 145 8.11 -3.42 18.30
C ASP A 145 7.58 -4.78 18.75
N LYS A 146 6.26 -4.97 18.81
CA LYS A 146 5.68 -6.18 19.42
C LYS A 146 4.38 -6.63 18.77
N ILE A 147 4.12 -7.92 18.86
CA ILE A 147 2.80 -8.50 18.66
C ILE A 147 2.19 -8.77 20.03
N VAL A 148 1.00 -8.23 20.25
CA VAL A 148 0.24 -8.41 21.50
C VAL A 148 -1.03 -9.22 21.27
N ARG A 149 -1.54 -9.84 22.35
CA ARG A 149 -2.82 -10.55 22.35
C ARG A 149 -3.76 -9.93 23.36
N TYR A 150 -4.96 -9.61 22.90
CA TYR A 150 -6.11 -9.25 23.74
C TYR A 150 -7.02 -10.46 23.95
N SER A 151 -7.56 -10.61 25.16
CA SER A 151 -8.64 -11.56 25.41
C SER A 151 -9.95 -11.01 24.82
N LEU A 152 -10.56 -11.78 23.93
CA LEU A 152 -11.82 -11.41 23.26
C LEU A 152 -12.93 -12.38 23.71
N PRO A 153 -13.69 -12.04 24.78
CA PRO A 153 -14.80 -12.89 25.22
C PRO A 153 -15.87 -13.01 24.14
N ALA A 154 -16.48 -14.18 24.05
CA ALA A 154 -17.57 -14.43 23.11
C ALA A 154 -18.69 -13.37 23.29
N GLY A 155 -19.14 -12.77 22.18
CA GLY A 155 -20.19 -11.76 22.17
C GLY A 155 -19.76 -10.36 22.62
N SER A 156 -18.48 -10.14 22.97
CA SER A 156 -17.98 -8.78 23.22
C SER A 156 -17.61 -8.09 21.92
N LEU A 157 -17.98 -6.80 21.80
CA LEU A 157 -17.55 -5.97 20.67
C LEU A 157 -16.05 -5.67 20.74
N VAL A 158 -15.55 -5.35 21.92
CA VAL A 158 -14.12 -5.05 22.15
C VAL A 158 -13.53 -5.99 23.19
N PRO A 159 -12.20 -6.20 23.15
CA PRO A 159 -11.50 -6.98 24.16
C PRO A 159 -11.67 -6.42 25.56
N ARG A 160 -11.47 -7.28 26.57
CA ARG A 160 -11.46 -6.89 27.98
C ARG A 160 -10.07 -7.04 28.58
N GLY A 161 -9.71 -6.06 29.39
CA GLY A 161 -8.42 -6.01 30.08
C GLY A 161 -7.25 -5.62 29.16
N PRO A 162 -6.04 -5.57 29.74
CA PRO A 162 -4.85 -5.15 29.01
C PRO A 162 -4.39 -6.20 28.01
N ALA A 163 -3.67 -5.74 26.99
CA ALA A 163 -2.97 -6.63 26.06
C ALA A 163 -1.83 -7.38 26.75
N VAL A 164 -1.56 -8.59 26.30
CA VAL A 164 -0.43 -9.42 26.76
C VAL A 164 0.57 -9.54 25.60
N PRO A 165 1.86 -9.21 25.83
CA PRO A 165 2.89 -9.38 24.80
C PRO A 165 3.05 -10.85 24.40
N VAL A 166 3.05 -11.13 23.12
CA VAL A 166 3.30 -12.46 22.53
C VAL A 166 4.74 -12.54 22.01
N VAL A 167 5.17 -11.55 21.23
CA VAL A 167 6.55 -11.37 20.76
C VAL A 167 6.93 -9.92 20.97
N THR A 168 8.16 -9.67 21.45
CA THR A 168 8.71 -8.32 21.69
C THR A 168 10.09 -8.17 21.08
N GLY A 169 10.55 -6.92 20.89
CA GLY A 169 11.88 -6.62 20.39
C GLY A 169 12.00 -6.79 18.88
N LEU A 170 10.89 -6.67 18.15
CA LEU A 170 10.92 -6.65 16.68
C LEU A 170 11.68 -5.41 16.19
N PRO A 171 12.54 -5.53 15.17
CA PRO A 171 13.37 -4.41 14.72
C PRO A 171 12.52 -3.29 14.12
N LEU A 172 12.63 -2.08 14.63
CA LEU A 172 12.00 -0.87 14.12
C LEU A 172 12.96 -0.09 13.21
N GLY A 173 12.41 0.81 12.41
CA GLY A 173 13.18 1.70 11.54
C GLY A 173 13.51 1.09 10.18
N GLY A 174 14.17 1.90 9.34
CA GLY A 174 14.43 1.58 7.94
C GLY A 174 13.22 1.84 7.03
N ASP A 175 13.33 1.36 5.79
CA ASP A 175 12.32 1.58 4.74
C ASP A 175 10.98 0.86 5.06
N HIS A 176 11.04 -0.30 5.75
CA HIS A 176 9.87 -1.14 6.01
C HIS A 176 9.79 -1.51 7.51
N PRO A 177 9.25 -0.60 8.35
CA PRO A 177 9.23 -0.78 9.81
C PRO A 177 8.04 -1.60 10.32
N MET A 178 7.11 -2.02 9.45
CA MET A 178 5.91 -2.75 9.83
C MET A 178 6.19 -4.26 9.96
N HIS A 179 5.35 -4.92 10.77
CA HIS A 179 5.43 -6.36 11.02
C HIS A 179 4.08 -7.02 10.80
N PRO A 180 3.57 -7.06 9.56
CA PRO A 180 2.37 -7.82 9.25
C PRO A 180 2.59 -9.30 9.57
N PHE A 181 1.51 -9.99 9.95
CA PHE A 181 1.61 -11.37 10.38
C PHE A 181 0.37 -12.17 10.02
N THR A 182 0.50 -13.49 10.08
CA THR A 182 -0.62 -14.43 10.06
C THR A 182 -0.43 -15.51 11.14
N ILE A 183 -1.54 -16.14 11.55
CA ILE A 183 -1.52 -17.29 12.46
C ILE A 183 -2.23 -18.43 11.75
N ASP A 184 -1.55 -19.57 11.62
CA ASP A 184 -2.14 -20.77 11.01
C ASP A 184 -3.09 -21.51 11.97
N GLY A 185 -3.77 -22.53 11.45
CA GLY A 185 -4.70 -23.34 12.22
C GLY A 185 -4.07 -24.09 13.41
N GLU A 186 -2.77 -24.32 13.38
CA GLU A 186 -2.01 -25.01 14.44
C GLU A 186 -1.51 -24.03 15.51
N GLY A 187 -1.49 -22.73 15.21
CA GLY A 187 -1.05 -21.69 16.13
C GLY A 187 0.38 -21.23 15.89
N SER A 188 0.97 -21.54 14.75
CA SER A 188 2.21 -20.89 14.34
C SER A 188 1.91 -19.46 13.94
N LEU A 189 2.60 -18.51 14.56
CA LEU A 189 2.57 -17.08 14.25
C LEU A 189 3.75 -16.76 13.33
N TYR A 190 3.45 -16.39 12.08
CA TYR A 190 4.44 -15.99 11.09
C TYR A 190 4.43 -14.47 10.95
N ILE A 191 5.60 -13.85 11.15
CA ILE A 191 5.77 -12.39 11.17
C ILE A 191 6.73 -12.01 10.05
N ASP A 192 6.36 -11.06 9.22
CA ASP A 192 7.31 -10.38 8.34
C ASP A 192 8.22 -9.46 9.18
N VAL A 193 9.50 -9.60 9.00
CA VAL A 193 10.50 -8.65 9.46
C VAL A 193 11.19 -8.11 8.22
N ALA A 194 10.54 -7.16 7.62
CA ALA A 194 10.93 -6.59 6.36
C ALA A 194 12.26 -5.82 6.43
N THR A 195 12.80 -5.49 5.29
CA THR A 195 14.14 -4.93 5.16
C THR A 195 14.23 -3.48 5.62
N ALA A 196 15.38 -3.09 6.16
CA ALA A 196 15.65 -1.70 6.50
C ALA A 196 16.05 -0.86 5.29
N THR A 197 16.47 -1.52 4.21
CA THR A 197 16.96 -0.86 3.00
C THR A 197 16.26 -1.41 1.76
N ASN A 198 16.40 -0.70 0.64
CA ASN A 198 15.85 -1.11 -0.65
C ASN A 198 16.53 -2.38 -1.21
N ALA A 199 17.87 -2.46 -1.14
CA ALA A 199 18.67 -3.52 -1.78
C ALA A 199 19.96 -3.85 -1.03
N CYS A 200 20.01 -3.67 0.30
CA CYS A 200 21.19 -3.88 1.14
C CYS A 200 22.47 -3.19 0.58
N GLN A 201 22.30 -1.96 0.09
CA GLN A 201 23.39 -1.16 -0.44
C GLN A 201 24.24 -0.57 0.69
N ALA A 202 25.53 -0.38 0.45
CA ALA A 202 26.42 0.32 1.37
C ALA A 202 25.91 1.74 1.72
N GLN A 203 25.25 2.38 0.76
CA GLN A 203 24.48 3.61 0.95
C GLN A 203 23.08 3.41 0.34
N ASN A 204 22.07 3.31 1.20
CA ASN A 204 20.70 3.00 0.75
C ASN A 204 20.20 4.01 -0.29
N ARG A 205 19.55 3.51 -1.35
CA ARG A 205 18.94 4.29 -2.44
C ARG A 205 19.89 5.30 -3.12
N THR A 206 21.19 4.98 -3.12
CA THR A 206 22.22 5.86 -3.70
C THR A 206 22.71 5.29 -5.02
N ALA A 207 22.82 6.15 -6.02
CA ALA A 207 23.28 5.77 -7.35
C ALA A 207 24.65 5.08 -7.32
N LYS A 208 24.75 3.94 -8.01
CA LYS A 208 25.98 3.13 -8.15
C LYS A 208 26.57 2.63 -6.81
N SER A 209 25.79 2.66 -5.72
CA SER A 209 26.21 2.08 -4.45
C SER A 209 26.18 0.56 -4.53
N ALA A 210 27.33 -0.08 -4.28
CA ALA A 210 27.45 -1.54 -4.26
C ALA A 210 26.65 -2.14 -3.09
N GLY A 211 26.24 -3.39 -3.24
CA GLY A 211 25.66 -4.18 -2.16
C GLY A 211 26.69 -4.53 -1.08
N ILE A 212 26.21 -4.72 0.14
CA ILE A 212 26.98 -5.30 1.24
C ILE A 212 26.98 -6.81 1.04
N ASP A 213 28.17 -7.40 0.87
CA ASP A 213 28.30 -8.85 0.65
C ASP A 213 29.28 -9.47 1.67
N PRO A 214 28.83 -10.39 2.55
CA PRO A 214 27.44 -10.81 2.71
C PRO A 214 26.57 -9.69 3.31
N CYS A 215 25.28 -9.66 2.93
CA CYS A 215 24.33 -8.69 3.45
C CYS A 215 24.06 -8.92 4.94
N THR A 216 24.62 -8.06 5.79
CA THR A 216 24.47 -8.15 7.25
C THR A 216 23.03 -7.89 7.73
N GLU A 217 22.23 -7.18 6.93
CA GLU A 217 20.81 -6.94 7.23
C GLU A 217 20.03 -8.25 7.29
N LEU A 218 20.42 -9.26 6.50
CA LEU A 218 19.80 -10.59 6.56
C LEU A 218 20.00 -11.32 7.89
N GLU A 219 20.85 -10.87 8.79
CA GLU A 219 20.96 -11.48 10.12
C GLU A 219 19.66 -11.35 10.93
N THR A 220 18.95 -10.21 10.79
CA THR A 220 17.77 -9.89 11.61
C THR A 220 16.56 -9.43 10.82
N ARG A 221 16.67 -9.27 9.49
CA ARG A 221 15.62 -8.75 8.62
C ARG A 221 15.54 -9.51 7.29
N GLY A 222 14.67 -9.07 6.40
CA GLY A 222 14.58 -9.61 5.05
C GLY A 222 14.03 -11.03 5.01
N GLY A 223 12.97 -11.30 5.75
CA GLY A 223 12.36 -12.63 5.79
C GLY A 223 11.20 -12.77 6.76
N ILE A 224 10.82 -14.01 6.98
CA ILE A 224 9.70 -14.40 7.84
C ILE A 224 10.21 -15.13 9.07
N TRP A 225 9.70 -14.75 10.23
CA TRP A 225 9.97 -15.42 11.53
C TRP A 225 8.76 -16.16 12.03
N ARG A 226 8.99 -17.30 12.69
CA ARG A 226 7.93 -18.14 13.26
C ARG A 226 8.02 -18.19 14.77
N TYR A 227 6.87 -17.95 15.41
CA TYR A 227 6.65 -18.03 16.85
C TYR A 227 5.41 -18.88 17.16
N ASP A 228 5.13 -19.11 18.43
CA ASP A 228 3.94 -19.81 18.92
C ASP A 228 2.92 -18.81 19.45
N ALA A 229 1.76 -18.69 18.79
CA ALA A 229 0.71 -17.77 19.19
C ALA A 229 0.10 -18.07 20.57
N SER A 230 0.27 -19.27 21.09
CA SER A 230 -0.21 -19.67 22.42
C SER A 230 0.70 -19.22 23.55
N LYS A 231 1.98 -18.96 23.27
CA LYS A 231 2.99 -18.51 24.24
C LYS A 231 3.01 -16.99 24.33
N THR A 232 3.34 -16.50 25.50
CA THR A 232 3.52 -15.07 25.79
C THR A 232 4.98 -14.75 26.10
N ASN A 233 5.36 -13.47 26.02
CA ASN A 233 6.68 -12.97 26.36
C ASN A 233 7.84 -13.65 25.60
N GLN A 234 7.60 -14.05 24.36
CA GLN A 234 8.66 -14.48 23.47
C GLN A 234 9.45 -13.25 23.02
N THR A 235 10.75 -13.40 22.86
CA THR A 235 11.62 -12.31 22.37
C THR A 235 12.06 -12.60 20.95
N PHE A 236 12.10 -11.56 20.13
CA PHE A 236 12.65 -11.66 18.78
C PHE A 236 14.08 -12.19 18.81
N SER A 237 14.37 -13.13 17.94
CA SER A 237 15.68 -13.76 17.83
C SER A 237 15.94 -14.21 16.39
N PRO A 238 17.17 -14.07 15.86
CA PRO A 238 17.54 -14.61 14.55
C PRO A 238 17.21 -16.10 14.36
N SER A 239 17.25 -16.89 15.43
CA SER A 239 16.94 -18.33 15.40
C SER A 239 15.48 -18.67 15.10
N GLY A 240 14.56 -17.70 15.23
CA GLY A 240 13.14 -17.86 14.86
C GLY A 240 12.88 -17.79 13.36
N ARG A 241 13.89 -17.59 12.52
CA ARG A 241 13.75 -17.42 11.07
C ARG A 241 13.13 -18.66 10.43
N PHE A 242 12.05 -18.44 9.70
CA PHE A 242 11.34 -19.46 8.92
C PHE A 242 11.77 -19.45 7.45
N ALA A 243 11.90 -18.25 6.84
CA ALA A 243 12.30 -18.04 5.45
C ALA A 243 13.15 -16.76 5.33
N THR A 244 13.96 -16.66 4.29
CA THR A 244 14.87 -15.54 4.03
C THR A 244 14.77 -15.03 2.60
N GLY A 245 15.39 -13.89 2.31
CA GLY A 245 15.43 -13.36 0.95
C GLY A 245 14.12 -12.71 0.52
N ILE A 246 13.33 -12.18 1.46
CA ILE A 246 12.06 -11.52 1.23
C ILE A 246 12.19 -10.06 1.67
N ARG A 247 11.98 -9.11 0.75
CA ARG A 247 12.20 -7.68 1.00
C ARG A 247 11.14 -7.08 1.90
N ASN A 248 9.88 -7.21 1.53
CA ASN A 248 8.72 -6.69 2.25
C ASN A 248 7.48 -7.51 1.89
N ALA A 249 6.96 -8.27 2.84
CA ALA A 249 5.82 -9.15 2.67
C ALA A 249 4.64 -8.63 3.48
N GLU A 250 3.77 -7.82 2.89
CA GLU A 250 2.62 -7.28 3.61
C GLU A 250 1.40 -8.19 3.57
N GLY A 251 1.11 -8.85 2.44
CA GLY A 251 0.00 -9.79 2.34
C GLY A 251 0.35 -11.18 2.83
N PHE A 252 -0.41 -11.72 3.78
CA PHE A 252 -0.21 -13.05 4.38
C PHE A 252 -1.49 -13.90 4.35
N GLY A 253 -1.34 -15.20 4.17
CA GLY A 253 -2.42 -16.15 4.35
C GLY A 253 -1.96 -17.61 4.33
N SER A 254 -2.71 -18.48 4.99
CA SER A 254 -2.58 -19.91 4.86
C SER A 254 -3.87 -20.52 4.32
N ASP A 255 -3.75 -21.50 3.44
CA ASP A 255 -4.90 -22.25 2.95
C ASP A 255 -5.31 -23.37 3.89
N PRO A 256 -6.45 -24.06 3.64
CA PRO A 256 -6.90 -25.16 4.48
C PRO A 256 -5.94 -26.34 4.57
N ALA A 257 -5.00 -26.47 3.61
CA ALA A 257 -3.96 -27.51 3.65
C ALA A 257 -2.71 -27.06 4.45
N GLY A 258 -2.74 -25.87 5.07
CA GLY A 258 -1.62 -25.33 5.84
C GLY A 258 -0.49 -24.76 4.98
N ARG A 259 -0.70 -24.57 3.66
CA ARG A 259 0.29 -23.94 2.79
C ARG A 259 0.27 -22.43 3.02
N LEU A 260 1.45 -21.87 3.25
CA LEU A 260 1.62 -20.46 3.56
C LEU A 260 1.98 -19.68 2.30
N PHE A 261 1.27 -18.57 2.08
CA PHE A 261 1.48 -17.67 0.96
C PHE A 261 1.73 -16.26 1.46
N VAL A 262 2.59 -15.52 0.75
CA VAL A 262 2.81 -14.09 0.99
C VAL A 262 2.93 -13.33 -0.32
N THR A 263 2.53 -12.07 -0.31
CA THR A 263 2.90 -11.13 -1.37
C THR A 263 4.25 -10.52 -1.06
N GLN A 264 5.00 -10.11 -2.07
CA GLN A 264 6.26 -9.41 -1.89
C GLN A 264 6.32 -8.19 -2.79
N HIS A 265 6.70 -7.07 -2.21
CA HIS A 265 7.03 -5.84 -2.94
C HIS A 265 8.41 -5.96 -3.59
N GLY A 266 8.47 -5.69 -4.88
CA GLY A 266 9.71 -5.56 -5.62
C GLY A 266 10.59 -4.42 -5.08
N ARG A 267 11.88 -4.45 -5.42
CA ARG A 267 12.77 -3.33 -5.13
C ARG A 267 12.42 -2.12 -5.99
N ASP A 268 12.78 -0.93 -5.55
CA ASP A 268 12.57 0.32 -6.27
C ASP A 268 13.84 0.81 -6.98
N GLN A 269 13.69 1.81 -7.86
CA GLN A 269 14.78 2.68 -8.35
C GLN A 269 15.90 1.94 -9.11
N LEU A 270 15.54 1.06 -10.05
CA LEU A 270 16.54 0.38 -10.88
C LEU A 270 17.31 1.36 -11.78
N HIS A 271 16.60 2.23 -12.51
CA HIS A 271 17.24 3.23 -13.36
C HIS A 271 17.87 4.36 -12.54
N ALA A 272 17.14 4.88 -11.54
CA ALA A 272 17.65 5.97 -10.71
C ALA A 272 18.96 5.62 -10.03
N ASN A 273 19.12 4.36 -9.57
CA ASN A 273 20.35 3.89 -8.96
C ASN A 273 21.40 3.37 -9.96
N TRP A 274 20.96 2.83 -11.11
CA TRP A 274 21.82 2.20 -12.10
C TRP A 274 21.50 2.65 -13.53
N PRO A 275 21.65 3.97 -13.85
CA PRO A 275 21.24 4.51 -15.15
C PRO A 275 22.04 3.99 -16.35
N ASP A 276 23.23 3.42 -16.12
CA ASP A 276 24.04 2.81 -17.17
C ASP A 276 23.53 1.40 -17.56
N LEU A 277 22.71 0.78 -16.72
CA LEU A 277 22.20 -0.60 -16.90
C LEU A 277 20.73 -0.67 -17.24
N TYR A 278 19.94 0.29 -16.78
CA TYR A 278 18.48 0.32 -16.95
C TYR A 278 18.01 1.65 -17.52
N ARG A 279 16.97 1.60 -18.33
CA ARG A 279 16.24 2.78 -18.81
C ARG A 279 15.08 3.12 -17.87
N PRO A 280 14.53 4.35 -17.91
CA PRO A 280 13.33 4.69 -17.11
C PRO A 280 12.15 3.76 -17.33
N GLU A 281 11.96 3.26 -18.57
CA GLU A 281 10.91 2.29 -18.90
C GLU A 281 11.12 0.95 -18.18
N GLU A 282 12.38 0.50 -18.06
CA GLU A 282 12.71 -0.72 -17.34
C GLU A 282 12.50 -0.56 -15.84
N GLU A 283 12.78 0.60 -15.26
CA GLU A 283 12.41 0.90 -13.87
C GLU A 283 10.90 0.83 -13.68
N ALA A 284 10.10 1.45 -14.56
CA ALA A 284 8.64 1.45 -14.46
C ALA A 284 8.00 0.06 -14.61
N THR A 285 8.70 -0.90 -15.21
CA THR A 285 8.18 -2.26 -15.49
C THR A 285 8.86 -3.36 -14.70
N GLN A 286 9.92 -3.06 -13.95
CA GLN A 286 10.72 -4.05 -13.20
C GLN A 286 11.17 -3.50 -11.84
N PRO A 287 11.37 -4.41 -10.88
CA PRO A 287 10.97 -5.82 -10.90
C PRO A 287 9.46 -5.99 -10.70
N ALA A 288 8.94 -7.17 -11.06
CA ALA A 288 7.55 -7.51 -10.80
C ALA A 288 7.25 -7.58 -9.30
N GLU A 289 6.02 -7.24 -8.94
CA GLU A 289 5.42 -7.66 -7.69
C GLU A 289 5.14 -9.16 -7.72
N THR A 290 5.24 -9.85 -6.59
CA THR A 290 5.17 -11.31 -6.60
C THR A 290 4.28 -11.91 -5.53
N LEU A 291 3.73 -13.09 -5.83
CA LEU A 291 3.12 -14.00 -4.87
C LEU A 291 4.06 -15.18 -4.65
N LEU A 292 4.44 -15.42 -3.41
CA LEU A 292 5.33 -16.49 -3.01
C LEU A 292 4.56 -17.57 -2.24
N ARG A 293 4.90 -18.82 -2.50
CA ARG A 293 4.54 -19.94 -1.63
C ARG A 293 5.72 -20.22 -0.71
N LEU A 294 5.54 -20.07 0.59
CA LEU A 294 6.63 -20.19 1.56
C LEU A 294 6.93 -21.63 1.95
N SER A 295 8.19 -21.91 2.20
CA SER A 295 8.68 -23.15 2.78
C SER A 295 9.71 -22.85 3.88
N GLN A 296 9.77 -23.73 4.87
CA GLN A 296 10.77 -23.62 5.94
C GLN A 296 12.19 -23.72 5.37
N GLY A 297 13.05 -22.76 5.72
CA GLY A 297 14.42 -22.67 5.21
C GLY A 297 14.51 -22.16 3.78
N GLY A 298 13.38 -21.74 3.16
CA GLY A 298 13.37 -21.21 1.81
C GLY A 298 14.10 -19.88 1.70
N ASP A 299 14.79 -19.69 0.56
CA ASP A 299 15.46 -18.45 0.18
C ASP A 299 14.88 -17.92 -1.13
N TYR A 300 14.33 -16.70 -1.07
CA TYR A 300 13.57 -16.06 -2.16
C TYR A 300 14.38 -15.00 -2.91
N GLY A 301 15.64 -14.81 -2.56
CA GLY A 301 16.67 -14.17 -3.37
C GLY A 301 17.03 -12.73 -3.01
N TRP A 302 16.20 -11.96 -2.30
CA TRP A 302 16.61 -10.61 -1.89
C TRP A 302 17.82 -10.68 -0.93
N PRO A 303 18.81 -9.80 -1.00
CA PRO A 303 18.94 -8.64 -1.90
C PRO A 303 19.65 -8.96 -3.22
N GLU A 304 20.27 -10.12 -3.34
CA GLU A 304 21.12 -10.49 -4.48
C GLU A 304 20.34 -10.61 -5.79
N CYS A 305 19.02 -10.93 -5.69
CA CYS A 305 18.19 -11.26 -6.84
C CYS A 305 16.89 -10.46 -6.86
N TYR A 306 16.39 -10.22 -8.07
CA TYR A 306 15.02 -9.76 -8.29
C TYR A 306 14.36 -10.58 -9.40
N TYR A 307 13.02 -10.59 -9.42
CA TYR A 307 12.26 -11.31 -10.45
C TYR A 307 12.01 -10.43 -11.67
N ASP A 308 12.62 -10.84 -12.79
CA ASP A 308 12.40 -10.24 -14.11
C ASP A 308 11.20 -10.91 -14.78
N ALA A 309 10.08 -10.18 -14.87
CA ALA A 309 8.84 -10.71 -15.44
C ALA A 309 8.93 -10.93 -16.96
N VAL A 310 9.78 -10.22 -17.67
CA VAL A 310 9.98 -10.39 -19.13
C VAL A 310 10.65 -11.71 -19.41
N GLN A 311 11.64 -12.08 -18.58
CA GLN A 311 12.38 -13.33 -18.70
C GLN A 311 11.74 -14.49 -17.92
N GLY A 312 10.79 -14.20 -17.01
CA GLY A 312 10.13 -15.22 -16.18
C GLY A 312 11.06 -15.91 -15.19
N LYS A 313 12.10 -15.22 -14.68
CA LYS A 313 13.11 -15.79 -13.78
C LYS A 313 13.72 -14.78 -12.84
N LEU A 314 14.35 -15.26 -11.78
CA LEU A 314 15.21 -14.46 -10.91
C LEU A 314 16.54 -14.15 -11.62
N VAL A 315 16.96 -12.90 -11.56
CA VAL A 315 18.21 -12.40 -12.14
C VAL A 315 19.03 -11.65 -11.09
N LEU A 316 20.34 -11.57 -11.31
CA LEU A 316 21.27 -10.95 -10.38
C LEU A 316 21.06 -9.43 -10.34
N ALA A 317 20.91 -8.90 -9.14
CA ALA A 317 20.74 -7.46 -8.90
C ALA A 317 22.04 -6.69 -9.20
N PRO A 318 21.94 -5.46 -9.69
CA PRO A 318 23.10 -4.68 -10.11
C PRO A 318 24.08 -4.40 -8.97
N GLU A 319 23.60 -4.26 -7.74
CA GLU A 319 24.39 -4.10 -6.52
C GLU A 319 25.37 -5.25 -6.28
N TYR A 320 25.08 -6.44 -6.79
CA TYR A 320 25.83 -7.69 -6.63
C TYR A 320 26.51 -8.14 -7.94
N GLY A 321 26.71 -7.21 -8.87
CA GLY A 321 27.40 -7.46 -10.13
C GLY A 321 26.49 -7.94 -11.27
N GLY A 322 25.18 -7.71 -11.16
CA GLY A 322 24.22 -7.86 -12.25
C GLY A 322 24.52 -6.88 -13.39
N ASP A 323 24.05 -7.20 -14.59
CA ASP A 323 24.37 -6.53 -15.84
C ASP A 323 23.13 -6.11 -16.65
N GLY A 324 22.10 -5.66 -15.96
CA GLY A 324 20.83 -5.28 -16.59
C GLY A 324 19.95 -6.50 -16.90
N GLY A 325 19.91 -7.48 -16.00
CA GLY A 325 19.01 -8.63 -16.08
C GLY A 325 19.51 -9.83 -16.91
N LYS A 326 20.71 -9.80 -17.45
CA LYS A 326 21.26 -10.91 -18.26
C LYS A 326 21.85 -12.02 -17.41
N LYS A 327 22.59 -11.66 -16.36
CA LYS A 327 23.19 -12.62 -15.42
C LYS A 327 22.15 -13.20 -14.47
N VAL A 328 22.25 -14.50 -14.24
CA VAL A 328 21.47 -15.24 -13.24
C VAL A 328 22.33 -15.53 -12.00
N GLY A 329 23.52 -16.09 -12.17
CA GLY A 329 24.43 -16.39 -11.08
C GLY A 329 23.79 -17.21 -9.95
N PRO A 330 23.95 -16.81 -8.67
CA PRO A 330 23.38 -17.52 -7.53
C PRO A 330 21.84 -17.55 -7.53
N CYS A 331 21.19 -16.69 -8.31
CA CYS A 331 19.74 -16.62 -8.40
C CYS A 331 19.09 -17.90 -9.00
N ALA A 332 19.87 -18.71 -9.69
CA ALA A 332 19.41 -20.01 -10.22
C ALA A 332 18.98 -21.00 -9.11
N THR A 333 19.45 -20.83 -7.89
CA THR A 333 19.14 -21.71 -6.76
C THR A 333 18.07 -21.14 -5.82
N LYS A 334 17.65 -19.92 -6.03
CA LYS A 334 16.63 -19.26 -5.22
C LYS A 334 15.23 -19.71 -5.65
N ILE A 335 14.29 -19.63 -4.72
CA ILE A 335 12.90 -20.05 -4.98
C ILE A 335 12.17 -18.95 -5.75
N ALA A 336 11.70 -19.30 -6.94
CA ALA A 336 10.94 -18.40 -7.79
C ALA A 336 9.50 -18.18 -7.26
N PRO A 337 8.87 -17.03 -7.57
CA PRO A 337 7.47 -16.79 -7.23
C PRO A 337 6.52 -17.71 -8.00
N ILE A 338 5.32 -17.93 -7.45
CA ILE A 338 4.27 -18.69 -8.10
C ILE A 338 3.38 -17.83 -9.01
N ALA A 339 3.37 -16.50 -8.79
CA ALA A 339 2.77 -15.51 -9.68
C ALA A 339 3.57 -14.22 -9.67
N ALA A 340 3.47 -13.47 -10.77
CA ALA A 340 4.06 -12.15 -10.93
C ALA A 340 3.01 -11.16 -11.44
N PHE A 341 3.06 -9.94 -10.93
CA PHE A 341 2.16 -8.84 -11.24
C PHE A 341 2.96 -7.62 -11.72
N PRO A 342 2.31 -6.64 -12.36
CA PRO A 342 3.01 -5.45 -12.81
C PRO A 342 3.81 -4.76 -11.69
N ALA A 343 4.97 -4.24 -12.06
CA ALA A 343 5.92 -3.62 -11.14
C ALA A 343 5.32 -2.46 -10.36
N HIS A 344 5.74 -2.33 -9.11
CA HIS A 344 5.44 -1.22 -8.20
C HIS A 344 3.96 -1.05 -7.82
N TRP A 345 3.10 -2.03 -8.11
CA TRP A 345 1.68 -1.93 -7.72
C TRP A 345 1.45 -2.00 -6.22
N ALA A 346 2.43 -2.42 -5.45
CA ALA A 346 2.45 -2.49 -3.98
C ALA A 346 1.36 -3.41 -3.40
N PRO A 347 1.57 -4.72 -3.34
CA PRO A 347 0.59 -5.71 -2.86
C PRO A 347 0.53 -5.75 -1.32
N ASN A 348 -0.24 -4.84 -0.70
CA ASN A 348 -0.26 -4.60 0.75
C ASN A 348 -1.05 -5.65 1.55
N ALA A 349 -1.97 -6.37 0.93
CA ALA A 349 -2.71 -7.44 1.63
C ALA A 349 -3.14 -8.55 0.68
N MET A 350 -3.39 -9.72 1.25
CA MET A 350 -4.04 -10.81 0.53
C MET A 350 -5.09 -11.52 1.39
N ALA A 351 -6.08 -12.12 0.74
CA ALA A 351 -7.08 -12.96 1.37
C ALA A 351 -7.40 -14.17 0.50
N LEU A 352 -7.12 -15.36 1.03
CA LEU A 352 -7.53 -16.62 0.39
C LEU A 352 -9.05 -16.78 0.50
N TYR A 353 -9.69 -17.20 -0.58
CA TYR A 353 -11.14 -17.26 -0.65
C TYR A 353 -11.65 -18.71 -0.78
N GLU A 354 -12.22 -19.22 0.30
CA GLU A 354 -12.76 -20.58 0.40
C GLU A 354 -14.28 -20.60 0.68
N LYS A 355 -14.93 -19.42 0.63
CA LYS A 355 -16.37 -19.28 0.91
C LYS A 355 -17.21 -19.55 -0.34
N GLN A 356 -18.53 -19.70 -0.12
CA GLN A 356 -19.48 -20.04 -1.19
C GLN A 356 -20.33 -18.85 -1.66
N GLN A 357 -20.19 -17.69 -1.03
CA GLN A 357 -20.98 -16.51 -1.35
C GLN A 357 -20.64 -15.94 -2.74
N PHE A 358 -19.37 -15.99 -3.14
CA PHE A 358 -18.93 -15.62 -4.49
C PHE A 358 -19.06 -16.80 -5.47
N PRO A 359 -19.22 -16.54 -6.77
CA PRO A 359 -19.24 -17.56 -7.81
C PRO A 359 -18.06 -18.53 -7.74
N THR A 360 -18.26 -19.74 -8.25
CA THR A 360 -17.30 -20.86 -8.15
C THR A 360 -15.90 -20.49 -8.67
N ARG A 361 -15.81 -19.63 -9.70
CA ARG A 361 -14.52 -19.19 -10.26
C ARG A 361 -13.64 -18.42 -9.28
N TYR A 362 -14.21 -17.81 -8.22
CA TYR A 362 -13.47 -17.10 -7.18
C TYR A 362 -13.11 -17.98 -5.98
N ARG A 363 -13.49 -19.25 -6.00
CA ARG A 363 -13.10 -20.21 -4.95
C ARG A 363 -11.72 -20.77 -5.25
N HIS A 364 -11.00 -21.12 -4.18
CA HIS A 364 -9.62 -21.64 -4.30
C HIS A 364 -8.66 -20.69 -5.00
N GLY A 365 -8.74 -19.41 -4.64
CA GLY A 365 -7.85 -18.37 -5.14
C GLY A 365 -7.57 -17.33 -4.09
N VAL A 366 -6.87 -16.29 -4.49
CA VAL A 366 -6.43 -15.23 -3.61
C VAL A 366 -6.84 -13.85 -4.16
N PHE A 367 -7.49 -13.06 -3.32
CA PHE A 367 -7.63 -11.63 -3.55
C PHE A 367 -6.39 -10.90 -3.03
N ILE A 368 -5.88 -9.93 -3.79
CA ILE A 368 -4.70 -9.14 -3.44
C ILE A 368 -5.07 -7.67 -3.57
N ALA A 369 -4.86 -6.89 -2.50
CA ALA A 369 -5.03 -5.44 -2.52
C ALA A 369 -3.72 -4.79 -2.98
N PHE A 370 -3.77 -4.15 -4.14
CA PHE A 370 -2.67 -3.36 -4.66
C PHE A 370 -2.85 -1.89 -4.29
N HIS A 371 -2.02 -1.42 -3.37
CA HIS A 371 -2.07 -0.07 -2.81
C HIS A 371 -1.83 1.04 -3.84
N GLY A 372 -1.12 0.72 -4.90
CA GLY A 372 -0.81 1.63 -6.00
C GLY A 372 0.62 2.11 -6.01
N SER A 373 1.15 2.24 -7.22
CA SER A 373 2.55 2.56 -7.47
C SER A 373 2.88 4.04 -7.21
N TRP A 374 4.17 4.30 -6.99
CA TRP A 374 4.78 5.62 -6.92
C TRP A 374 6.05 5.69 -7.80
N ASP A 375 6.71 4.57 -8.07
CA ASP A 375 8.04 4.46 -8.71
C ASP A 375 7.94 4.11 -10.21
N ARG A 376 6.92 4.64 -10.89
CA ARG A 376 6.75 4.41 -12.33
C ARG A 376 6.94 5.66 -13.18
N ALA A 377 7.06 6.84 -12.55
CA ALA A 377 7.24 8.10 -13.29
C ALA A 377 8.48 8.06 -14.20
N PRO A 378 8.42 8.60 -15.43
CA PRO A 378 7.34 9.40 -16.03
C PRO A 378 6.23 8.58 -16.71
N TYR A 379 6.12 7.30 -16.44
CA TYR A 379 5.09 6.42 -16.98
C TYR A 379 3.87 6.34 -16.06
N PRO A 380 2.69 5.97 -16.59
CA PRO A 380 1.46 5.91 -15.81
C PRO A 380 1.58 5.04 -14.56
N GLN A 381 1.08 5.56 -13.44
CA GLN A 381 0.98 4.81 -12.20
C GLN A 381 -0.06 3.68 -12.34
N GLY A 382 0.10 2.61 -11.57
CA GLY A 382 -0.75 1.43 -11.65
C GLY A 382 -1.07 0.83 -10.27
N GLY A 383 -1.87 -0.23 -10.25
CA GLY A 383 -2.45 -0.75 -9.02
C GLY A 383 -3.71 0.02 -8.64
N TYR A 384 -3.86 0.42 -7.37
CA TYR A 384 -5.06 1.06 -6.82
C TYR A 384 -6.31 0.20 -7.02
N SER A 385 -6.17 -1.11 -6.88
CA SER A 385 -7.21 -2.09 -7.20
C SER A 385 -7.09 -3.34 -6.34
N VAL A 386 -8.17 -4.10 -6.27
CA VAL A 386 -8.13 -5.48 -5.76
C VAL A 386 -8.12 -6.41 -6.96
N VAL A 387 -7.18 -7.35 -6.95
CA VAL A 387 -6.99 -8.35 -8.00
C VAL A 387 -7.37 -9.72 -7.46
N PHE A 388 -7.89 -10.59 -8.30
CA PHE A 388 -8.07 -12.01 -8.02
C PHE A 388 -7.10 -12.85 -8.83
N GLN A 389 -6.40 -13.78 -8.18
CA GLN A 389 -5.55 -14.79 -8.79
C GLN A 389 -6.03 -16.18 -8.39
N ALA A 390 -6.47 -16.98 -9.35
CA ALA A 390 -6.85 -18.36 -9.09
C ALA A 390 -5.62 -19.21 -8.73
N LEU A 391 -5.80 -20.18 -7.84
CA LEU A 391 -4.79 -21.13 -7.43
C LEU A 391 -5.22 -22.57 -7.78
N ALA A 392 -4.28 -23.38 -8.23
CA ALA A 392 -4.41 -24.81 -8.39
C ALA A 392 -3.44 -25.51 -7.42
N GLY A 393 -3.89 -25.71 -6.19
CA GLY A 393 -3.00 -26.18 -5.12
C GLY A 393 -2.01 -25.10 -4.68
N ASP A 394 -0.73 -25.34 -4.90
CA ASP A 394 0.36 -24.44 -4.53
C ASP A 394 0.90 -23.60 -5.70
N HIS A 395 0.19 -23.57 -6.82
CA HIS A 395 0.56 -22.84 -8.03
C HIS A 395 -0.52 -21.84 -8.40
N ALA A 396 -0.13 -20.71 -8.98
CA ALA A 396 -1.07 -19.83 -9.65
C ALA A 396 -1.60 -20.49 -10.93
N SER A 397 -2.88 -20.33 -11.22
CA SER A 397 -3.52 -20.86 -12.41
C SER A 397 -4.22 -19.75 -13.19
N GLY A 398 -4.07 -19.79 -14.51
CA GLY A 398 -4.67 -18.79 -15.38
C GLY A 398 -4.12 -17.37 -15.19
N GLN A 399 -4.76 -16.44 -15.89
CA GLN A 399 -4.46 -15.02 -15.80
C GLN A 399 -5.19 -14.40 -14.60
N CYS A 400 -4.55 -13.46 -13.91
CA CYS A 400 -5.20 -12.70 -12.86
C CYS A 400 -6.27 -11.74 -13.42
N GLU A 401 -7.19 -11.33 -12.58
CA GLU A 401 -8.33 -10.48 -12.88
C GLU A 401 -8.33 -9.25 -11.99
N ILE A 402 -8.56 -8.06 -12.56
CA ILE A 402 -8.90 -6.87 -11.77
C ILE A 402 -10.32 -7.05 -11.26
N PHE A 403 -10.45 -7.38 -9.99
CA PHE A 403 -11.73 -7.68 -9.35
C PHE A 403 -12.46 -6.41 -8.90
N ALA A 404 -11.76 -5.46 -8.28
CA ALA A 404 -12.34 -4.17 -7.92
C ALA A 404 -11.38 -3.04 -8.30
N ASP A 405 -11.88 -2.04 -9.02
CA ASP A 405 -11.17 -0.82 -9.43
C ASP A 405 -12.00 0.42 -9.06
N GLY A 406 -11.45 1.60 -9.27
CA GLY A 406 -12.12 2.87 -8.99
C GLY A 406 -11.72 3.51 -7.66
N PHE A 407 -10.90 2.86 -6.86
CA PHE A 407 -10.45 3.41 -5.57
C PHE A 407 -9.74 4.75 -5.71
N ALA A 408 -8.88 4.91 -6.69
CA ALA A 408 -8.13 6.15 -6.90
C ALA A 408 -8.98 7.34 -7.38
N GLY A 409 -10.24 7.10 -7.76
CA GLY A 409 -11.04 8.13 -8.40
C GLY A 409 -10.53 8.46 -9.81
N ALA A 410 -10.42 9.75 -10.12
CA ALA A 410 -10.03 10.20 -11.45
C ALA A 410 -8.52 10.08 -11.73
N VAL A 411 -7.67 10.12 -10.69
CA VAL A 411 -6.22 10.18 -10.84
C VAL A 411 -5.53 9.06 -10.06
N LYS A 412 -4.87 8.17 -10.78
CA LYS A 412 -4.03 7.11 -10.20
C LYS A 412 -2.63 7.67 -9.88
N SER A 413 -2.51 8.38 -8.78
CA SER A 413 -1.24 8.92 -8.30
C SER A 413 -1.25 8.92 -6.75
N PRO A 414 -0.15 8.61 -6.07
CA PRO A 414 -0.12 8.49 -4.61
C PRO A 414 -0.65 9.72 -3.86
N GLY A 415 -0.30 10.92 -4.32
CA GLY A 415 -0.73 12.16 -3.68
C GLY A 415 -2.12 12.68 -4.08
N GLN A 416 -2.77 12.06 -5.07
CA GLN A 416 -4.05 12.53 -5.62
C GLN A 416 -5.14 11.46 -5.63
N ALA A 417 -4.78 10.20 -5.43
CA ALA A 417 -5.74 9.12 -5.32
C ALA A 417 -6.73 9.36 -4.18
N GLU A 418 -8.01 9.18 -4.44
CA GLU A 418 -9.05 9.37 -3.44
C GLU A 418 -8.94 8.32 -2.33
N HIS A 419 -8.69 7.07 -2.70
CA HIS A 419 -8.53 5.92 -1.82
C HIS A 419 -7.43 4.99 -2.34
N ARG A 420 -6.81 4.25 -1.41
CA ARG A 420 -5.76 3.26 -1.71
C ARG A 420 -6.05 1.97 -0.94
N PRO A 421 -6.40 0.85 -1.62
CA PRO A 421 -6.67 -0.41 -0.93
C PRO A 421 -5.45 -0.91 -0.19
N SER A 422 -5.62 -1.25 1.10
CA SER A 422 -4.50 -1.60 1.99
C SER A 422 -4.68 -2.95 2.69
N GLY A 423 -5.87 -3.27 3.20
CA GLY A 423 -6.17 -4.51 3.89
C GLY A 423 -7.30 -5.30 3.25
N LEU A 424 -7.30 -6.61 3.44
CA LEU A 424 -8.34 -7.52 2.99
C LEU A 424 -8.73 -8.52 4.09
N ALA A 425 -10.02 -8.81 4.24
CA ALA A 425 -10.48 -9.94 5.01
C ALA A 425 -11.79 -10.51 4.46
N VAL A 426 -12.00 -11.81 4.68
CA VAL A 426 -13.23 -12.50 4.29
C VAL A 426 -14.14 -12.63 5.50
N GLY A 427 -15.36 -12.14 5.39
CA GLY A 427 -16.39 -12.26 6.42
C GLY A 427 -16.91 -13.70 6.60
N PRO A 428 -17.55 -14.00 7.74
CA PRO A 428 -18.14 -15.31 7.98
C PRO A 428 -19.22 -15.67 6.96
N ASP A 429 -19.92 -14.67 6.44
CA ASP A 429 -20.94 -14.78 5.39
C ASP A 429 -20.34 -14.89 3.96
N GLY A 430 -19.05 -14.77 3.82
CA GLY A 430 -18.34 -14.82 2.54
C GLY A 430 -18.17 -13.46 1.85
N SER A 431 -18.63 -12.37 2.44
CA SER A 431 -18.34 -11.02 1.94
C SER A 431 -16.83 -10.72 2.01
N LEU A 432 -16.35 -9.88 1.11
CA LEU A 432 -14.96 -9.39 1.12
C LEU A 432 -14.93 -7.96 1.67
N PHE A 433 -14.14 -7.74 2.71
CA PHE A 433 -13.86 -6.41 3.25
C PHE A 433 -12.54 -5.89 2.70
N VAL A 434 -12.52 -4.62 2.32
CA VAL A 434 -11.34 -3.91 1.81
C VAL A 434 -11.17 -2.63 2.63
N SER A 435 -9.99 -2.41 3.20
CA SER A 435 -9.65 -1.15 3.86
C SER A 435 -8.92 -0.20 2.92
N ASP A 436 -9.07 1.09 3.20
CA ASP A 436 -8.34 2.20 2.61
C ASP A 436 -7.65 3.00 3.71
N ASP A 437 -6.35 3.18 3.61
CA ASP A 437 -5.55 3.85 4.62
C ASP A 437 -5.37 5.36 4.39
N MET A 438 -5.81 5.87 3.24
CA MET A 438 -5.73 7.32 2.95
C MET A 438 -6.80 8.11 3.72
N ARG A 439 -8.04 7.59 3.74
CA ARG A 439 -9.18 8.28 4.39
C ARG A 439 -9.86 7.44 5.46
N GLY A 440 -9.40 6.20 5.67
CA GLY A 440 -9.94 5.30 6.68
C GLY A 440 -11.30 4.75 6.32
N ARG A 441 -11.48 4.35 5.09
CA ARG A 441 -12.71 3.73 4.61
C ARG A 441 -12.61 2.22 4.62
N ILE A 442 -13.72 1.57 4.98
CA ILE A 442 -13.89 0.12 4.83
C ILE A 442 -15.01 -0.12 3.85
N TYR A 443 -14.71 -0.86 2.79
CA TYR A 443 -15.69 -1.35 1.83
C TYR A 443 -16.10 -2.78 2.18
N ARG A 444 -17.38 -3.12 1.97
CA ARG A 444 -17.88 -4.49 2.03
C ARG A 444 -18.44 -4.89 0.68
N ILE A 445 -17.88 -5.93 0.08
CA ILE A 445 -18.25 -6.43 -1.24
C ILE A 445 -18.99 -7.75 -1.07
N VAL A 446 -20.15 -7.88 -1.72
CA VAL A 446 -21.02 -9.06 -1.72
C VAL A 446 -21.44 -9.42 -3.14
N TYR A 447 -21.71 -10.70 -3.39
CA TYR A 447 -22.33 -11.13 -4.64
C TYR A 447 -23.85 -11.22 -4.47
N ARG A 448 -24.60 -10.56 -5.36
CA ARG A 448 -26.06 -10.52 -5.39
C ARG A 448 -26.65 -11.19 -6.64
N GLY A 449 -25.82 -11.77 -7.48
CA GLY A 449 -26.27 -12.51 -8.65
C GLY A 449 -27.16 -13.69 -8.28
N GLY A 450 -28.23 -13.93 -9.06
CA GLY A 450 -29.19 -15.03 -8.83
C GLY A 450 -28.60 -16.40 -9.08
N PRO A 451 -29.29 -17.49 -8.62
CA PRO A 451 -28.93 -18.87 -8.96
C PRO A 451 -28.90 -19.05 -10.48
N GLY A 452 -27.81 -19.51 -11.04
CA GLY A 452 -27.59 -19.64 -12.48
C GLY A 452 -26.89 -18.48 -13.17
N ALA A 453 -26.64 -17.36 -12.47
CA ALA A 453 -25.80 -16.26 -12.97
C ALA A 453 -24.30 -16.62 -13.08
N GLU A 454 -23.93 -17.85 -12.81
CA GLU A 454 -22.57 -18.37 -13.08
C GLU A 454 -22.14 -18.17 -14.54
N GLY A 455 -23.09 -18.07 -15.49
CA GLY A 455 -22.83 -17.74 -16.90
C GLY A 455 -22.57 -16.26 -17.19
N GLY A 456 -22.96 -15.31 -16.31
CA GLY A 456 -22.65 -13.87 -16.45
C GLY A 456 -21.20 -13.52 -16.14
N ALA A 457 -20.50 -14.42 -15.47
CA ALA A 457 -19.11 -14.27 -15.05
C ALA A 457 -18.08 -14.41 -16.19
N THR A 458 -18.49 -14.35 -17.45
CA THR A 458 -17.57 -14.47 -18.61
C THR A 458 -16.89 -13.15 -18.97
N LYS A 459 -17.36 -12.02 -18.45
CA LYS A 459 -16.74 -10.70 -18.66
C LYS A 459 -15.93 -10.31 -17.42
N PHE A 460 -14.64 -10.51 -17.47
CA PHE A 460 -13.70 -10.02 -16.47
C PHE A 460 -12.64 -9.14 -17.13
N THR A 461 -12.06 -8.24 -16.36
CA THR A 461 -10.95 -7.41 -16.79
C THR A 461 -9.64 -8.12 -16.42
N PRO A 462 -8.92 -8.69 -17.38
CA PRO A 462 -7.65 -9.33 -17.06
C PRO A 462 -6.65 -8.30 -16.53
N CYS A 463 -5.79 -8.72 -15.61
CA CYS A 463 -4.65 -7.89 -15.24
C CYS A 463 -3.77 -7.66 -16.47
N PRO A 464 -3.13 -6.49 -16.58
CA PRO A 464 -1.99 -6.36 -17.46
C PRO A 464 -0.95 -7.43 -17.14
N SER A 465 -0.26 -7.94 -18.16
CA SER A 465 0.88 -8.84 -17.90
C SER A 465 1.92 -8.14 -17.03
N ALA A 466 2.57 -8.89 -16.14
CA ALA A 466 3.73 -8.38 -15.41
C ALA A 466 4.87 -7.91 -16.34
N SER A 467 4.91 -8.45 -17.57
CA SER A 467 5.85 -8.05 -18.64
C SER A 467 5.26 -7.03 -19.63
N ALA A 468 4.11 -6.42 -19.32
CA ALA A 468 3.52 -5.42 -20.20
C ALA A 468 4.40 -4.16 -20.28
N PRO A 469 4.43 -3.48 -21.45
CA PRO A 469 5.12 -2.19 -21.58
C PRO A 469 4.65 -1.16 -20.56
N ALA A 470 5.53 -0.22 -20.22
CA ALA A 470 5.25 0.83 -19.25
C ALA A 470 4.05 1.73 -19.62
N GLY A 471 3.71 1.81 -20.89
CA GLY A 471 2.72 2.70 -21.45
C GLY A 471 3.37 3.96 -22.08
N ASN A 472 2.54 4.94 -22.43
CA ASN A 472 3.04 6.22 -22.94
C ASN A 472 3.41 7.13 -21.77
N VAL A 473 4.49 7.90 -21.93
CA VAL A 473 4.88 8.94 -20.98
C VAL A 473 3.73 9.96 -20.85
N SER A 474 3.31 10.21 -19.63
CA SER A 474 2.31 11.21 -19.29
C SER A 474 2.99 12.45 -18.70
N ALA A 475 2.59 13.63 -19.14
CA ALA A 475 3.08 14.89 -18.58
C ALA A 475 2.67 15.04 -17.10
N ASP A 476 1.54 14.45 -16.72
CA ASP A 476 1.03 14.50 -15.35
C ASP A 476 1.78 13.55 -14.41
N ASP A 477 2.40 12.49 -14.95
CA ASP A 477 3.21 11.52 -14.20
C ASP A 477 4.72 11.87 -14.21
N ALA A 478 5.11 12.95 -14.87
CA ALA A 478 6.53 13.34 -15.04
C ALA A 478 7.24 13.74 -13.72
N LYS A 479 6.49 13.93 -12.64
CA LYS A 479 7.02 14.13 -11.29
C LYS A 479 6.35 13.17 -10.32
N PRO A 480 7.12 12.45 -9.49
CA PRO A 480 6.54 11.82 -8.31
C PRO A 480 5.87 12.92 -7.48
N PRO A 481 4.64 12.72 -6.99
CA PRO A 481 4.00 13.70 -6.12
C PRO A 481 4.88 13.96 -4.90
N GLU A 482 5.09 15.23 -4.58
CA GLU A 482 5.83 15.63 -3.37
C GLU A 482 5.19 14.95 -2.14
N GLY A 483 6.01 14.26 -1.33
CA GLY A 483 5.58 13.70 -0.04
C GLY A 483 5.02 12.27 -0.07
N THR A 484 5.16 11.51 -1.14
CA THR A 484 4.57 10.16 -1.25
C THR A 484 5.40 9.03 -0.66
N HIS A 485 6.68 9.25 -0.46
CA HIS A 485 7.57 8.34 0.27
C HIS A 485 8.53 9.15 1.13
N PRO A 486 8.89 8.73 2.35
CA PRO A 486 9.87 9.42 3.19
C PRO A 486 11.23 9.63 2.49
N ASP A 487 11.54 8.77 1.53
CA ASP A 487 12.79 8.79 0.75
C ASP A 487 12.59 9.28 -0.70
N ALA A 488 11.39 9.72 -1.09
CA ALA A 488 11.08 10.19 -2.45
C ALA A 488 11.65 11.59 -2.76
N GLY A 489 12.42 12.18 -1.85
CA GLY A 489 13.23 13.35 -2.13
C GLY A 489 14.54 12.89 -2.75
N ALA A 490 14.78 13.19 -4.03
CA ALA A 490 16.15 13.20 -4.54
C ALA A 490 16.99 14.05 -3.59
N ALA A 491 18.18 13.54 -3.20
CA ALA A 491 19.14 14.32 -2.43
C ALA A 491 19.24 15.71 -3.08
N ALA A 492 18.88 16.75 -2.35
CA ALA A 492 18.92 18.09 -2.90
C ALA A 492 20.37 18.37 -3.30
N ASP A 493 20.56 19.07 -4.42
CA ASP A 493 21.89 19.57 -4.74
C ASP A 493 22.35 20.51 -3.62
N THR A 494 23.08 19.96 -2.67
CA THR A 494 23.62 20.69 -1.51
C THR A 494 24.82 21.55 -1.87
N ALA A 495 25.37 21.42 -3.09
CA ALA A 495 26.57 22.14 -3.51
C ALA A 495 26.39 23.67 -3.49
N GLY A 496 25.16 24.16 -3.68
CA GLY A 496 24.82 25.59 -3.65
C GLY A 496 24.32 26.10 -2.30
N LEU A 497 24.25 25.26 -1.24
CA LEU A 497 23.79 25.71 0.06
C LEU A 497 24.91 26.44 0.83
N PRO A 498 24.62 27.54 1.50
CA PRO A 498 25.56 28.17 2.40
C PRO A 498 25.82 27.27 3.62
N VAL A 499 27.02 27.39 4.15
CA VAL A 499 27.50 26.58 5.29
C VAL A 499 27.62 27.49 6.51
N PRO A 500 27.00 27.17 7.65
CA PRO A 500 27.12 27.99 8.85
C PRO A 500 28.54 27.92 9.43
N ASP A 501 28.93 28.96 10.18
CA ASP A 501 30.20 28.97 10.89
C ASP A 501 30.30 27.76 11.83
N GLY A 502 31.43 27.05 11.74
CA GLY A 502 31.69 25.83 12.54
C GLY A 502 31.16 24.53 11.91
N ALA A 503 30.56 24.57 10.73
CA ALA A 503 30.19 23.39 9.96
C ALA A 503 31.02 23.26 8.68
N THR A 504 30.90 22.11 7.98
CA THR A 504 31.56 21.85 6.69
C THR A 504 30.53 21.50 5.63
N LYS A 505 30.92 21.50 4.35
CA LYS A 505 30.05 21.08 3.23
C LYS A 505 29.66 19.61 3.37
N GLU A 506 30.54 18.79 3.89
CA GLU A 506 30.30 17.38 4.15
C GLU A 506 29.24 17.18 5.23
N MET A 507 29.22 18.06 6.26
CA MET A 507 28.17 18.08 7.27
C MET A 507 26.82 18.46 6.65
N VAL A 508 26.78 19.45 5.77
CA VAL A 508 25.53 19.83 5.07
C VAL A 508 25.01 18.67 4.22
N ALA A 509 25.90 18.00 3.48
CA ALA A 509 25.52 16.82 2.69
C ALA A 509 25.08 15.62 3.56
N LEU A 510 25.72 15.42 4.71
CA LEU A 510 25.28 14.41 5.68
C LEU A 510 23.93 14.78 6.29
N GLY A 511 23.71 16.06 6.58
CA GLY A 511 22.45 16.59 7.10
C GLY A 511 21.27 16.40 6.16
N ASP A 512 21.48 16.60 4.85
CA ASP A 512 20.52 16.27 3.80
C ASP A 512 20.11 14.79 3.85
N ARG A 513 21.09 13.90 3.91
CA ARG A 513 20.84 12.46 4.00
C ARG A 513 20.11 12.04 5.29
N ILE A 514 20.40 12.71 6.41
CA ILE A 514 19.68 12.47 7.67
C ILE A 514 18.26 13.00 7.57
N TYR A 515 18.05 14.18 7.00
CA TYR A 515 16.75 14.79 6.79
C TYR A 515 15.82 13.88 5.97
N HIS A 516 16.35 13.25 4.92
CA HIS A 516 15.63 12.33 4.05
C HIS A 516 15.60 10.88 4.55
N GLY A 517 16.05 10.60 5.78
CA GLY A 517 15.97 9.27 6.39
C GLY A 517 17.01 8.26 5.93
N GLN A 518 17.93 8.66 5.05
CA GLN A 518 18.98 7.80 4.48
C GLN A 518 20.05 7.43 5.52
N VAL A 519 20.20 8.25 6.55
CA VAL A 519 21.15 8.03 7.66
C VAL A 519 20.45 8.29 8.98
N GLY A 520 20.66 7.44 9.96
CA GLY A 520 20.17 7.59 11.34
C GLY A 520 18.66 7.37 11.51
N GLY A 521 17.89 7.15 10.43
CA GLY A 521 16.47 6.81 10.48
C GLY A 521 15.55 7.93 10.99
N ALA A 522 15.94 9.19 10.89
CA ALA A 522 15.09 10.34 11.22
C ALA A 522 13.97 10.51 10.17
N THR A 523 12.81 11.06 10.58
CA THR A 523 11.62 11.19 9.73
C THR A 523 11.21 12.64 9.49
N CYS A 524 12.18 13.50 9.26
CA CYS A 524 11.97 14.96 9.13
C CYS A 524 11.04 15.29 7.97
N THR A 525 11.18 14.58 6.84
CA THR A 525 10.36 14.77 5.64
C THR A 525 8.88 14.52 5.86
N GLY A 526 8.50 13.65 6.80
CA GLY A 526 7.11 13.33 7.12
C GLY A 526 6.32 14.53 7.64
N CYS A 527 6.97 15.43 8.38
CA CYS A 527 6.33 16.64 8.92
C CYS A 527 6.69 17.91 8.13
N HIS A 528 7.93 18.00 7.64
CA HIS A 528 8.41 19.21 6.98
C HIS A 528 8.39 19.14 5.45
N GLY A 529 7.95 18.01 4.87
CA GLY A 529 7.94 17.77 3.43
C GLY A 529 9.32 17.41 2.87
N ALA A 530 9.37 16.68 1.77
CA ALA A 530 10.64 16.27 1.13
C ALA A 530 11.50 17.45 0.68
N ASN A 531 10.88 18.57 0.33
CA ASN A 531 11.55 19.82 -0.07
C ASN A 531 11.71 20.81 1.10
N ALA A 532 11.41 20.39 2.34
CA ALA A 532 11.42 21.21 3.54
C ALA A 532 10.51 22.46 3.52
N LYS A 533 9.53 22.53 2.60
CA LYS A 533 8.56 23.63 2.45
C LYS A 533 7.43 23.60 3.47
N GLY A 534 7.47 22.67 4.39
CA GLY A 534 6.43 22.46 5.38
C GLY A 534 5.24 21.68 4.83
N THR A 535 4.39 21.27 5.77
CA THR A 535 3.12 20.58 5.54
C THR A 535 2.13 21.12 6.58
N PRO A 536 0.86 20.70 6.58
CA PRO A 536 -0.04 21.03 7.69
C PRO A 536 0.43 20.58 9.07
N LEU A 537 1.51 19.81 9.16
CA LEU A 537 2.05 19.19 10.38
C LEU A 537 3.28 19.88 10.93
N GLY A 538 4.12 20.41 10.08
CA GLY A 538 5.37 21.06 10.43
C GLY A 538 5.67 22.26 9.55
N PRO A 539 6.40 23.28 10.09
CA PRO A 539 6.69 24.52 9.38
C PRO A 539 7.59 24.33 8.16
N ASP A 540 7.53 25.30 7.25
CA ASP A 540 8.56 25.55 6.23
C ASP A 540 9.91 25.78 6.93
N LEU A 541 10.92 25.02 6.56
CA LEU A 541 12.30 25.16 7.07
C LEU A 541 13.21 25.90 6.07
N THR A 542 12.66 26.36 4.97
CA THR A 542 13.41 27.09 3.93
C THR A 542 13.23 28.59 4.02
N ASP A 543 12.34 29.07 4.91
CA ASP A 543 12.14 30.47 5.19
C ASP A 543 12.92 30.95 6.46
N THR A 544 12.79 32.22 6.80
CA THR A 544 13.44 32.81 7.98
C THR A 544 12.50 32.97 9.18
N GLN A 545 11.31 32.38 9.13
CA GLN A 545 10.30 32.49 10.20
C GLN A 545 10.42 31.33 11.20
N TRP A 546 11.17 31.54 12.24
CA TRP A 546 11.43 30.51 13.27
C TRP A 546 10.43 30.59 14.42
N LEU A 547 9.75 29.48 14.72
CA LEU A 547 8.75 29.42 15.79
C LEU A 547 9.35 29.09 17.16
N TRP A 548 10.46 28.32 17.20
CA TRP A 548 11.05 27.74 18.42
C TRP A 548 12.53 28.01 18.58
N SER A 549 13.15 28.67 17.64
CA SER A 549 14.55 29.08 17.68
C SER A 549 14.70 30.50 17.15
N ASP A 550 15.88 31.07 17.25
CA ASP A 550 16.24 32.33 16.57
C ASP A 550 16.81 32.11 15.17
N GLY A 551 16.79 30.87 14.68
CA GLY A 551 17.33 30.50 13.37
C GLY A 551 18.85 30.33 13.35
N SER A 552 19.54 30.53 14.45
CA SER A 552 20.97 30.25 14.52
C SER A 552 21.24 28.74 14.45
N TYR A 553 22.40 28.37 13.89
CA TYR A 553 22.83 26.99 13.77
C TYR A 553 22.75 26.22 15.09
N ALA A 554 23.23 26.81 16.19
CA ALA A 554 23.20 26.20 17.50
C ALA A 554 21.76 26.05 18.06
N ALA A 555 20.89 27.04 17.82
CA ALA A 555 19.51 26.98 18.29
C ALA A 555 18.67 25.96 17.49
N ILE A 556 18.93 25.78 16.18
CA ILE A 556 18.35 24.72 15.36
C ILE A 556 18.77 23.34 15.91
N ALA A 557 20.07 23.12 16.17
CA ALA A 557 20.57 21.87 16.75
C ALA A 557 19.92 21.55 18.10
N LYS A 558 19.75 22.58 18.96
CA LYS A 558 19.06 22.44 20.24
C LYS A 558 17.60 22.05 20.06
N THR A 559 16.89 22.67 19.13
CA THR A 559 15.49 22.35 18.83
C THR A 559 15.34 20.92 18.30
N ILE A 560 16.22 20.48 17.41
CA ILE A 560 16.25 19.10 16.91
C ILE A 560 16.45 18.11 18.07
N THR A 561 17.41 18.39 18.95
CA THR A 561 17.71 17.52 20.11
C THR A 561 16.55 17.41 21.07
N ALA A 562 15.91 18.53 21.39
CA ALA A 562 14.83 18.58 22.39
C ALA A 562 13.48 18.15 21.84
N GLY A 563 13.27 18.28 20.52
CA GLY A 563 11.95 18.22 19.92
C GLY A 563 11.06 19.39 20.32
N VAL A 564 9.79 19.34 19.93
CA VAL A 564 8.75 20.34 20.25
C VAL A 564 7.49 19.61 20.71
N PRO A 565 7.37 19.30 22.01
CA PRO A 565 6.25 18.51 22.51
C PRO A 565 4.90 19.26 22.49
N GLN A 566 4.92 20.59 22.48
CA GLN A 566 3.71 21.44 22.44
C GLN A 566 3.86 22.53 21.36
N PRO A 567 3.53 22.24 20.10
CA PRO A 567 3.66 23.19 18.99
C PRO A 567 2.77 24.42 19.17
N LYS A 568 3.23 25.59 18.72
CA LYS A 568 2.49 26.87 18.79
C LYS A 568 1.41 26.99 17.72
N GLN A 569 1.65 26.49 16.52
CA GLN A 569 0.80 26.70 15.34
C GLN A 569 0.40 25.41 14.65
N TYR A 570 1.19 24.35 14.76
CA TYR A 570 0.98 23.08 14.07
C TYR A 570 0.38 22.05 15.02
N ARG A 571 -0.35 21.06 14.46
CA ARG A 571 -1.05 20.06 15.26
C ARG A 571 -0.18 18.92 15.75
N SER A 572 0.95 18.67 15.09
CA SER A 572 1.85 17.57 15.42
C SER A 572 3.01 18.02 16.29
N ALA A 573 3.27 17.26 17.35
CA ALA A 573 4.50 17.42 18.14
C ALA A 573 5.71 16.98 17.29
N MET A 574 6.81 17.69 17.38
CA MET A 574 8.08 17.27 16.83
C MET A 574 8.80 16.37 17.85
N PRO A 575 9.00 15.08 17.57
CA PRO A 575 9.74 14.23 18.49
C PRO A 575 11.22 14.64 18.55
N PRO A 576 11.92 14.41 19.66
CA PRO A 576 13.36 14.60 19.75
C PRO A 576 14.08 13.89 18.60
N MET A 577 15.00 14.60 17.94
CA MET A 577 15.81 14.08 16.83
C MET A 577 14.99 13.45 15.67
N GLY A 578 13.76 13.95 15.44
CA GLY A 578 12.87 13.40 14.42
C GLY A 578 12.41 11.95 14.69
N GLY A 579 12.38 11.53 15.96
CA GLY A 579 12.01 10.18 16.39
C GLY A 579 13.13 9.13 16.24
N ALA A 580 14.34 9.55 15.89
CA ALA A 580 15.53 8.69 15.76
C ALA A 580 16.49 8.84 16.93
N GLN A 581 17.51 7.97 16.96
CA GLN A 581 18.65 8.11 17.86
C GLN A 581 19.86 8.63 17.06
N LEU A 582 19.98 9.96 16.99
CA LEU A 582 21.09 10.60 16.29
C LEU A 582 22.26 10.87 17.26
N THR A 583 23.48 10.71 16.78
CA THR A 583 24.68 11.17 17.50
C THR A 583 24.74 12.70 17.50
N SER A 584 25.55 13.29 18.38
CA SER A 584 25.80 14.76 18.40
C SER A 584 26.27 15.30 17.04
N ASP A 585 27.14 14.55 16.36
CA ASP A 585 27.65 14.93 15.04
C ASP A 585 26.57 14.87 13.96
N GLN A 586 25.68 13.88 14.04
CA GLN A 586 24.52 13.78 13.14
C GLN A 586 23.51 14.89 13.38
N VAL A 587 23.23 15.25 14.62
CA VAL A 587 22.37 16.41 14.94
C VAL A 587 22.99 17.70 14.41
N SER A 588 24.30 17.88 14.58
CA SER A 588 25.02 19.03 14.05
C SER A 588 24.97 19.08 12.52
N ALA A 589 25.15 17.95 11.85
CA ALA A 589 25.04 17.86 10.41
C ALA A 589 23.62 18.21 9.90
N LEU A 590 22.57 17.66 10.54
CA LEU A 590 21.18 17.96 10.22
C LEU A 590 20.86 19.45 10.43
N ALA A 591 21.32 20.04 11.52
CA ALA A 591 21.16 21.47 11.80
C ALA A 591 21.87 22.34 10.74
N ALA A 592 23.07 21.95 10.29
CA ALA A 592 23.80 22.65 9.23
C ALA A 592 23.04 22.64 7.90
N TYR A 593 22.43 21.53 7.53
CA TYR A 593 21.60 21.41 6.34
C TYR A 593 20.35 22.32 6.43
N ILE A 594 19.59 22.24 7.53
CA ILE A 594 18.38 23.04 7.75
C ILE A 594 18.73 24.55 7.77
N TRP A 595 19.83 24.92 8.40
CA TRP A 595 20.33 26.30 8.36
C TRP A 595 20.65 26.72 6.92
N GLY A 596 21.33 25.86 6.17
CA GLY A 596 21.64 26.12 4.75
C GLY A 596 20.41 26.32 3.90
N LEU A 597 19.33 25.56 4.13
CA LEU A 597 18.05 25.72 3.42
C LEU A 597 17.43 27.10 3.67
N SER A 598 17.39 27.54 4.92
CA SER A 598 16.76 28.84 5.30
C SER A 598 17.60 30.07 4.94
N HIS A 599 18.88 29.89 4.65
CA HIS A 599 19.80 30.95 4.24
C HIS A 599 20.18 30.90 2.75
N ARG A 600 19.50 30.06 1.96
CA ARG A 600 19.67 30.03 0.52
C ARG A 600 19.25 31.39 -0.07
N SER A 601 20.19 32.20 -0.52
CA SER A 601 19.89 33.43 -1.29
C SER A 601 19.02 33.03 -2.48
N ALA A 602 17.93 33.76 -2.71
CA ALA A 602 17.14 33.61 -3.92
C ALA A 602 18.07 33.81 -5.12
N ALA A 603 18.52 32.75 -5.72
CA ALA A 603 19.28 32.80 -6.96
C ALA A 603 18.35 33.45 -7.98
N THR A 604 18.71 34.66 -8.40
CA THR A 604 18.08 35.36 -9.50
C THR A 604 18.00 34.40 -10.68
N SER A 605 16.78 34.00 -11.01
CA SER A 605 16.50 33.30 -12.26
C SER A 605 16.79 34.28 -13.42
N SER A 606 18.04 34.36 -13.84
CA SER A 606 18.42 34.98 -15.08
C SER A 606 18.05 34.05 -16.23
N THR A 607 16.82 34.08 -16.64
CA THR A 607 16.42 33.69 -17.98
C THR A 607 16.98 34.73 -18.94
N PRO A 608 17.70 34.38 -20.00
CA PRO A 608 18.09 35.32 -21.01
C PRO A 608 16.83 35.82 -21.72
N ASN A 609 16.56 37.09 -21.55
CA ASN A 609 15.47 37.78 -22.23
C ASN A 609 15.85 37.92 -23.71
N THR A 610 15.44 37.00 -24.56
CA THR A 610 15.43 37.22 -26.02
C THR A 610 14.28 38.17 -26.33
N SER A 611 14.66 39.44 -26.49
CA SER A 611 13.80 40.48 -27.01
C SER A 611 13.29 40.12 -28.41
N SER A 612 12.05 39.70 -28.47
CA SER A 612 11.29 39.61 -29.72
C SER A 612 10.39 40.84 -29.80
N SER A 613 10.78 41.75 -30.66
CA SER A 613 10.03 42.96 -31.02
C SER A 613 8.72 42.54 -31.71
N THR A 614 7.61 42.71 -31.04
CA THR A 614 6.26 42.58 -31.61
C THR A 614 5.75 43.97 -32.01
N VAL A 615 5.57 44.14 -33.30
CA VAL A 615 4.91 45.30 -33.93
C VAL A 615 3.43 45.29 -33.52
N ALA A 616 3.01 46.39 -32.91
CA ALA A 616 1.60 46.60 -32.54
C ALA A 616 0.78 46.99 -33.78
N VAL A 617 -0.27 46.24 -34.06
CA VAL A 617 -1.33 46.60 -35.03
C VAL A 617 -2.56 47.03 -34.22
N PRO A 618 -3.13 48.22 -34.47
CA PRO A 618 -4.31 48.67 -33.74
C PRO A 618 -5.59 48.05 -34.29
N LEU A 619 -6.37 47.40 -33.45
CA LEU A 619 -7.74 46.95 -33.75
C LEU A 619 -8.72 48.09 -33.42
N LYS A 620 -9.51 48.48 -34.43
CA LYS A 620 -10.63 49.40 -34.31
C LYS A 620 -11.78 48.78 -33.52
N LEU A 621 -12.31 49.54 -32.55
CA LEU A 621 -13.63 49.29 -31.95
C LEU A 621 -14.73 49.51 -32.99
N ALA A 622 -15.70 48.62 -33.04
CA ALA A 622 -16.99 48.79 -33.66
C ALA A 622 -18.08 48.84 -32.60
N ASP A 623 -19.00 49.77 -32.79
CA ASP A 623 -20.04 50.22 -31.87
C ASP A 623 -21.08 49.13 -31.47
N ALA A 624 -21.54 49.25 -30.21
CA ALA A 624 -22.71 48.54 -29.67
C ALA A 624 -23.95 49.47 -29.72
N PRO A 625 -25.17 48.94 -29.90
CA PRO A 625 -26.39 49.72 -29.61
C PRO A 625 -26.93 49.39 -28.21
N ALA A 626 -27.44 50.46 -27.60
CA ALA A 626 -28.07 50.53 -26.30
C ALA A 626 -29.46 49.84 -26.23
N GLY A 627 -29.81 49.41 -25.03
CA GLY A 627 -31.23 49.30 -24.66
C GLY A 627 -31.58 48.26 -23.64
N ARG A 628 -31.82 48.63 -22.43
CA ARG A 628 -32.99 48.64 -21.52
C ARG A 628 -32.62 48.30 -20.09
N GLN A 629 -32.87 49.31 -19.24
CA GLN A 629 -33.04 49.14 -17.78
C GLN A 629 -34.31 48.35 -17.45
N LEU A 630 -34.22 47.49 -16.46
CA LEU A 630 -35.32 47.20 -15.54
C LEU A 630 -34.72 46.97 -14.14
N GLY A 631 -35.26 47.71 -13.18
CA GLY A 631 -34.83 47.75 -11.81
C GLY A 631 -35.32 46.54 -11.00
N GLY A 632 -34.65 46.29 -9.89
CA GLY A 632 -35.06 45.32 -8.89
C GLY A 632 -34.20 45.43 -7.64
N ASN A 633 -34.73 46.01 -6.59
CA ASN A 633 -34.18 46.13 -5.25
C ASN A 633 -33.75 44.75 -4.71
N THR A 634 -32.55 44.70 -4.14
CA THR A 634 -32.19 43.60 -3.23
C THR A 634 -31.60 44.16 -1.95
N THR A 635 -32.35 43.95 -0.90
CA THR A 635 -32.08 44.29 0.50
C THR A 635 -30.97 43.37 1.03
N VAL A 636 -29.92 43.97 1.57
CA VAL A 636 -28.85 43.24 2.28
C VAL A 636 -29.26 43.07 3.73
N ILE A 637 -29.41 41.83 4.17
CA ILE A 637 -29.58 41.49 5.59
C ILE A 637 -28.21 40.99 6.10
N ARG A 638 -27.63 41.75 7.02
CA ARG A 638 -26.52 41.31 7.86
C ARG A 638 -27.09 40.56 9.05
N HIS A 639 -26.61 39.33 9.29
CA HIS A 639 -26.77 38.67 10.58
C HIS A 639 -25.43 38.68 11.33
N GLU A 640 -25.41 39.41 12.44
CA GLU A 640 -24.43 39.27 13.52
C GLU A 640 -24.72 37.97 14.29
N VAL A 641 -23.69 37.15 14.54
CA VAL A 641 -23.78 36.06 15.50
C VAL A 641 -22.85 36.38 16.68
N ARG A 642 -23.51 36.64 17.82
CA ARG A 642 -22.83 36.77 19.13
C ARG A 642 -22.42 35.40 19.66
N ALA A 643 -21.18 35.33 20.13
CA ALA A 643 -20.68 34.22 20.92
C ALA A 643 -21.28 34.23 22.33
N ILE A 644 -21.64 33.07 22.86
CA ILE A 644 -21.82 32.81 24.29
C ILE A 644 -21.11 31.51 24.63
N LEU A 645 -20.12 31.63 25.51
CA LEU A 645 -19.53 30.54 26.31
C LEU A 645 -20.39 30.34 27.58
N PRO A 646 -20.35 29.21 28.27
CA PRO A 646 -19.18 28.74 29.00
C PRO A 646 -18.58 27.44 28.50
#